data_98fd88aabe7666fc6dd1150555805111
#
_entry.id   98fd88aabe7666fc6dd1150555805111
#
_cell.length_a   1.000
_cell.length_b   1.000
_cell.length_c   1.000
_cell.angle_alpha   90.00
_cell.angle_beta   90.00
_cell.angle_gamma   90.00
#
_symmetry.space_group_name_H-M   'P 1'
#
loop_
_entity.id
_entity.type
_entity.pdbx_description
1 polymer ?
#
loop_
_entity_poly.entity_id
_entity_poly.type
_entity_poly.pdbx_seq_one_letter_code
_entity_poly.pdbx_strand_id
1 'polypeptide(L)'
;MTTTAHQAAPLIPRQDLFGNPTKAGGQISPDGEWLSWLAPKDGVLNVWLAPSSDPAAAKAITSSDNRPIRQYFWAPDSKSVLYVQDKGGDENFLLYGIDVASGDERTLTDFEKTRAMVMGTSQTIKDKILVGLNNRDARFHDAYLLDLNSGELTLVQQNDAYAGFLADDNLKLRMAVRPNTSGGMDFFPITDGTIAETPSDSTGLEDSLTTQPAGFTTDGKTMYWIDSRGRNTAALIAQNVATGEKTIVAENDKADIGGAMSDPKTGEVEAYSFTYLKTEWTAIDPEIKASLEWLDERLEGEFSVQSRTEDDSKWIIGNDPLTSPTKTFIYDRNAETLTEIYTSRPELIGAPLQPMQGLELTSRDGLTLPSYLTLPPGSDSDGNGIPDKAVPMVLLVHGGPWARDGYGFNSYHQWLANRGYAVMSVNFRGSTGFGKDFISAADLEWGKKMHDDLIDAVNWAIGKGITSKDKVAIMGGSYGGYATLAGLTFTPDTFACGVDIVGPSNLETLLATIPPYWEPMIAQFHERMGNPNTPEGLAMLKERSPLYSAGNIVKPLLIGQGANDPRVNQDESDQIVAAMKEKGIPVTYVLYPDEGHGFAKPENNIAFNAVTENFLATCLGGRSEPIGGTVASSTAEIVEGAQYVKGLEDELSD
;
A
#
# COMPACT_ATOMS: atom_id res chain seq x y z
N MET A 1 -7.40 -42.09 29.39
CA MET A 1 -6.78 -41.05 28.53
C MET A 1 -7.68 -39.83 28.64
N THR A 2 -7.29 -38.88 29.47
CA THR A 2 -7.98 -37.60 29.62
C THR A 2 -7.62 -36.76 28.41
N THR A 3 -8.56 -36.59 27.47
CA THR A 3 -8.48 -35.58 26.41
C THR A 3 -8.46 -34.22 27.08
N THR A 4 -7.29 -33.62 27.23
CA THR A 4 -7.15 -32.21 27.54
C THR A 4 -7.84 -31.48 26.39
N ALA A 5 -9.00 -30.87 26.65
CA ALA A 5 -9.61 -29.93 25.74
C ALA A 5 -8.57 -28.83 25.47
N HIS A 6 -8.08 -28.71 24.26
CA HIS A 6 -7.22 -27.57 23.85
C HIS A 6 -8.05 -26.32 24.15
N GLN A 7 -7.61 -25.57 25.16
CA GLN A 7 -8.22 -24.27 25.44
C GLN A 7 -7.98 -23.36 24.24
N ALA A 8 -9.05 -22.80 23.67
CA ALA A 8 -8.93 -21.89 22.52
C ALA A 8 -7.97 -20.74 22.88
N ALA A 9 -7.09 -20.37 21.96
CA ALA A 9 -6.20 -19.24 22.16
C ALA A 9 -6.99 -17.97 22.54
N PRO A 10 -6.48 -17.08 23.40
CA PRO A 10 -7.17 -15.85 23.77
C PRO A 10 -7.47 -14.99 22.53
N LEU A 11 -8.59 -14.25 22.58
CA LEU A 11 -8.87 -13.24 21.57
C LEU A 11 -7.85 -12.09 21.70
N ILE A 12 -7.28 -11.68 20.58
CA ILE A 12 -6.48 -10.45 20.51
C ILE A 12 -7.49 -9.30 20.34
N PRO A 13 -7.50 -8.30 21.23
CA PRO A 13 -8.39 -7.15 21.10
C PRO A 13 -8.21 -6.45 19.73
N ARG A 14 -9.33 -6.08 19.09
CA ARG A 14 -9.27 -5.30 17.82
C ARG A 14 -8.45 -4.03 17.95
N GLN A 15 -8.59 -3.38 19.12
CA GLN A 15 -7.82 -2.16 19.45
C GLN A 15 -6.31 -2.36 19.31
N ASP A 16 -5.80 -3.54 19.69
CA ASP A 16 -4.35 -3.83 19.68
C ASP A 16 -3.82 -4.04 18.25
N LEU A 17 -4.69 -4.44 17.31
CA LEU A 17 -4.32 -4.68 15.90
C LEU A 17 -4.62 -3.48 14.99
N PHE A 18 -5.71 -2.75 15.24
CA PHE A 18 -6.21 -1.70 14.35
C PHE A 18 -6.20 -0.29 14.94
N GLY A 19 -5.99 -0.16 16.24
CA GLY A 19 -5.72 1.13 16.89
C GLY A 19 -4.36 1.70 16.49
N ASN A 20 -4.07 2.91 16.94
CA ASN A 20 -2.76 3.50 16.72
C ASN A 20 -1.66 2.60 17.31
N PRO A 21 -0.52 2.43 16.63
CA PRO A 21 0.65 1.85 17.25
C PRO A 21 1.16 2.78 18.37
N THR A 22 1.84 2.22 19.34
CA THR A 22 2.53 3.01 20.38
C THR A 22 3.61 3.89 19.76
N LYS A 23 4.37 3.33 18.79
CA LYS A 23 5.32 4.06 17.94
C LYS A 23 5.44 3.38 16.58
N ALA A 24 5.70 4.17 15.54
CA ALA A 24 5.90 3.67 14.19
C ALA A 24 6.78 4.63 13.35
N GLY A 25 7.26 4.16 12.21
CA GLY A 25 7.95 4.99 11.22
C GLY A 25 9.21 5.66 11.74
N GLY A 26 10.03 4.95 12.52
CA GLY A 26 11.27 5.46 13.07
C GLY A 26 12.27 5.93 12.01
N GLN A 27 12.85 7.10 12.20
CA GLN A 27 13.89 7.67 11.35
C GLN A 27 14.99 8.32 12.19
N ILE A 28 16.16 8.47 11.60
CA ILE A 28 17.28 9.26 12.13
C ILE A 28 17.51 10.46 11.21
N SER A 29 17.82 11.63 11.80
CA SER A 29 18.21 12.81 10.99
C SER A 29 19.48 12.53 10.19
N PRO A 30 19.68 13.18 9.03
CA PRO A 30 20.89 12.97 8.21
C PRO A 30 22.21 13.20 8.97
N ASP A 31 22.25 14.14 9.93
CA ASP A 31 23.41 14.41 10.79
C ASP A 31 23.56 13.43 11.98
N GLY A 32 22.55 12.57 12.21
CA GLY A 32 22.55 11.60 13.31
C GLY A 32 22.24 12.15 14.70
N GLU A 33 21.92 13.42 14.83
CA GLU A 33 21.68 14.07 16.13
C GLU A 33 20.28 13.77 16.70
N TRP A 34 19.31 13.44 15.83
CA TRP A 34 17.91 13.28 16.20
C TRP A 34 17.31 11.96 15.77
N LEU A 35 16.49 11.39 16.65
CA LEU A 35 15.55 10.31 16.33
C LEU A 35 14.14 10.87 16.24
N SER A 36 13.35 10.33 15.34
CA SER A 36 11.95 10.69 15.17
C SER A 36 11.07 9.46 14.90
N TRP A 37 9.79 9.56 15.24
CA TRP A 37 8.79 8.53 14.99
C TRP A 37 7.38 9.12 15.03
N LEU A 38 6.42 8.35 14.56
CA LEU A 38 5.00 8.62 14.76
C LEU A 38 4.53 7.99 16.06
N ALA A 39 3.80 8.74 16.89
CA ALA A 39 3.14 8.23 18.09
C ALA A 39 1.88 9.04 18.39
N PRO A 40 0.91 8.50 19.12
CA PRO A 40 -0.29 9.23 19.50
C PRO A 40 0.02 10.44 20.41
N LYS A 41 -0.64 11.56 20.11
CA LYS A 41 -0.83 12.70 20.99
C LYS A 41 -2.33 12.95 21.07
N ASP A 42 -2.91 12.81 22.25
CA ASP A 42 -4.37 12.92 22.45
C ASP A 42 -5.19 12.02 21.50
N GLY A 43 -4.68 10.81 21.24
CA GLY A 43 -5.35 9.81 20.38
C GLY A 43 -5.07 9.93 18.87
N VAL A 44 -4.38 10.96 18.41
CA VAL A 44 -4.05 11.20 17.00
C VAL A 44 -2.56 11.04 16.75
N LEU A 45 -2.17 10.31 15.68
CA LEU A 45 -0.75 10.15 15.32
C LEU A 45 -0.13 11.48 14.94
N ASN A 46 0.96 11.81 15.61
CA ASN A 46 1.78 12.99 15.44
C ASN A 46 3.26 12.61 15.33
N VAL A 47 4.09 13.53 14.86
CA VAL A 47 5.55 13.34 14.81
C VAL A 47 6.15 13.67 16.17
N TRP A 48 6.97 12.75 16.67
CA TRP A 48 7.75 12.90 17.90
C TRP A 48 9.23 12.93 17.59
N LEU A 49 9.97 13.68 18.39
CA LEU A 49 11.39 13.94 18.23
C LEU A 49 12.13 13.76 19.56
N ALA A 50 13.31 13.13 19.51
CA ALA A 50 14.22 13.01 20.63
C ALA A 50 15.67 13.20 20.18
N PRO A 51 16.57 13.69 21.04
CA PRO A 51 18.01 13.55 20.80
C PRO A 51 18.38 12.08 20.61
N SER A 52 19.23 11.76 19.66
CA SER A 52 19.65 10.37 19.42
C SER A 52 20.40 9.77 20.62
N SER A 53 21.01 10.61 21.44
CA SER A 53 21.69 10.24 22.70
C SER A 53 20.73 9.99 23.88
N ASP A 54 19.48 10.47 23.80
CA ASP A 54 18.47 10.32 24.85
C ASP A 54 17.06 10.14 24.27
N PRO A 55 16.72 8.96 23.76
CA PRO A 55 15.38 8.69 23.22
C PRO A 55 14.24 8.87 24.23
N ALA A 56 14.52 8.84 25.53
CA ALA A 56 13.52 9.03 26.57
C ALA A 56 13.05 10.50 26.69
N ALA A 57 13.84 11.46 26.21
CA ALA A 57 13.50 12.89 26.20
C ALA A 57 12.57 13.29 25.05
N ALA A 58 11.89 12.34 24.43
CA ALA A 58 11.02 12.56 23.28
C ALA A 58 9.85 13.51 23.59
N LYS A 59 9.55 14.38 22.63
CA LYS A 59 8.37 15.27 22.65
C LYS A 59 7.70 15.30 21.29
N ALA A 60 6.37 15.50 21.28
CA ALA A 60 5.64 15.77 20.05
C ALA A 60 6.04 17.14 19.48
N ILE A 61 6.34 17.19 18.19
CA ILE A 61 6.67 18.42 17.46
C ILE A 61 5.55 18.88 16.54
N THR A 62 4.48 18.08 16.41
CA THR A 62 3.26 18.42 15.69
C THR A 62 2.05 18.36 16.62
N SER A 63 0.92 18.92 16.17
CA SER A 63 -0.29 19.05 16.97
C SER A 63 -1.56 18.76 16.17
N SER A 64 -1.50 17.76 15.28
CA SER A 64 -2.70 17.29 14.58
C SER A 64 -3.69 16.71 15.61
N ASP A 65 -4.94 17.16 15.56
CA ASP A 65 -5.98 16.87 16.56
C ASP A 65 -7.16 16.05 15.99
N ASN A 66 -7.21 15.83 14.69
CA ASN A 66 -8.30 15.12 14.04
C ASN A 66 -7.78 14.03 13.08
N ARG A 67 -7.01 14.42 12.06
CA ARG A 67 -6.52 13.49 11.06
C ARG A 67 -5.10 13.04 11.36
N PRO A 68 -4.78 11.74 11.37
CA PRO A 68 -3.46 11.26 11.72
C PRO A 68 -2.42 11.68 10.68
N ILE A 69 -1.23 12.06 11.14
CA ILE A 69 -0.05 12.15 10.28
C ILE A 69 0.41 10.71 10.03
N ARG A 70 0.49 10.31 8.76
CA ARG A 70 0.83 8.93 8.37
C ARG A 70 2.19 8.82 7.71
N GLN A 71 2.70 9.92 7.16
CA GLN A 71 3.99 9.98 6.48
C GLN A 71 4.70 11.29 6.82
N TYR A 72 5.96 11.18 7.14
CA TYR A 72 6.86 12.30 7.36
C TYR A 72 8.27 11.92 6.90
N PHE A 73 9.14 12.88 6.72
CA PHE A 73 10.53 12.67 6.35
C PHE A 73 11.41 13.85 6.79
N TRP A 74 12.69 13.57 6.94
CA TRP A 74 13.68 14.60 7.21
C TRP A 74 14.04 15.35 5.93
N ALA A 75 14.14 16.67 6.02
CA ALA A 75 14.82 17.44 4.98
C ALA A 75 16.34 17.16 5.04
N PRO A 76 17.06 17.24 3.91
CA PRO A 76 18.50 16.97 3.87
C PRO A 76 19.34 17.90 4.76
N ASP A 77 18.80 19.05 5.17
CA ASP A 77 19.45 20.02 6.05
C ASP A 77 19.52 19.62 7.53
N SER A 78 18.84 18.53 7.93
CA SER A 78 18.68 18.08 9.33
C SER A 78 17.99 19.08 10.26
N LYS A 79 17.44 20.18 9.71
CA LYS A 79 16.79 21.25 10.48
C LYS A 79 15.29 21.23 10.40
N SER A 80 14.78 20.59 9.36
CA SER A 80 13.34 20.55 9.07
C SER A 80 12.84 19.13 9.00
N VAL A 81 11.68 18.88 9.63
CA VAL A 81 10.87 17.70 9.41
C VAL A 81 9.69 18.10 8.55
N LEU A 82 9.44 17.34 7.50
CA LEU A 82 8.38 17.59 6.52
C LEU A 82 7.32 16.50 6.61
N TYR A 83 6.05 16.86 6.43
CA TYR A 83 4.98 15.88 6.31
C TYR A 83 3.89 16.34 5.34
N VAL A 84 3.10 15.40 4.85
CA VAL A 84 1.94 15.67 4.01
C VAL A 84 0.67 15.24 4.73
N GLN A 85 -0.41 16.01 4.55
CA GLN A 85 -1.71 15.71 5.11
C GLN A 85 -2.83 16.26 4.22
N ASP A 86 -3.92 15.49 4.10
CA ASP A 86 -5.16 15.88 3.43
C ASP A 86 -6.24 16.29 4.44
N LYS A 87 -7.38 16.73 3.94
CA LYS A 87 -8.54 17.08 4.76
C LYS A 87 -9.69 16.12 4.47
N GLY A 88 -10.12 15.39 5.51
CA GLY A 88 -11.30 14.51 5.41
C GLY A 88 -11.17 13.38 4.38
N GLY A 89 -9.96 13.02 3.94
CA GLY A 89 -9.73 11.95 2.97
C GLY A 89 -9.85 12.36 1.50
N ASP A 90 -9.84 13.66 1.20
CA ASP A 90 -9.98 14.18 -0.18
C ASP A 90 -8.72 14.04 -1.04
N GLU A 91 -7.61 13.57 -0.46
CA GLU A 91 -6.29 13.40 -1.09
C GLU A 91 -5.68 14.69 -1.68
N ASN A 92 -6.19 15.86 -1.34
CA ASN A 92 -5.54 17.13 -1.60
C ASN A 92 -4.45 17.36 -0.54
N PHE A 93 -3.35 16.63 -0.66
CA PHE A 93 -2.27 16.65 0.31
C PHE A 93 -1.50 17.97 0.25
N LEU A 94 -1.47 18.70 1.35
CA LEU A 94 -0.60 19.85 1.53
C LEU A 94 0.71 19.42 2.19
N LEU A 95 1.78 20.14 1.89
CA LEU A 95 3.09 19.96 2.50
C LEU A 95 3.26 20.91 3.68
N TYR A 96 3.65 20.36 4.81
CA TYR A 96 3.95 21.08 6.06
C TYR A 96 5.43 20.90 6.42
N GLY A 97 6.00 21.88 7.07
CA GLY A 97 7.37 21.82 7.58
C GLY A 97 7.45 22.31 9.02
N ILE A 98 8.25 21.62 9.83
CA ILE A 98 8.52 21.97 11.20
C ILE A 98 10.02 22.28 11.32
N ASP A 99 10.36 23.46 11.86
CA ASP A 99 11.73 23.78 12.27
C ASP A 99 12.05 23.07 13.59
N VAL A 100 13.08 22.23 13.58
CA VAL A 100 13.44 21.38 14.73
C VAL A 100 13.92 22.22 15.93
N ALA A 101 14.58 23.34 15.69
CA ALA A 101 15.14 24.16 16.74
C ALA A 101 14.10 25.02 17.46
N SER A 102 13.19 25.67 16.70
CA SER A 102 12.14 26.52 17.25
C SER A 102 10.86 25.75 17.57
N GLY A 103 10.58 24.65 16.85
CA GLY A 103 9.31 23.93 16.89
C GLY A 103 8.20 24.62 16.09
N ASP A 104 8.55 25.64 15.28
CA ASP A 104 7.57 26.36 14.47
C ASP A 104 7.11 25.50 13.28
N GLU A 105 5.79 25.31 13.18
CA GLU A 105 5.16 24.62 12.07
C GLU A 105 4.63 25.62 11.04
N ARG A 106 4.85 25.32 9.76
CA ARG A 106 4.36 26.13 8.63
C ARG A 106 3.72 25.25 7.57
N THR A 107 2.61 25.72 6.98
CA THR A 107 2.09 25.17 5.75
C THR A 107 2.92 25.72 4.58
N LEU A 108 3.66 24.86 3.90
CA LEU A 108 4.59 25.24 2.82
C LEU A 108 3.89 25.37 1.46
N THR A 109 2.73 24.71 1.29
CA THR A 109 1.95 24.72 0.06
C THR A 109 0.47 25.00 0.35
N ASP A 110 0.18 26.20 0.87
CA ASP A 110 -1.18 26.59 1.26
C ASP A 110 -2.04 27.02 0.05
N PHE A 111 -2.50 26.04 -0.71
CA PHE A 111 -3.36 26.22 -1.87
C PHE A 111 -4.60 25.34 -1.73
N GLU A 112 -5.78 25.92 -2.01
CA GLU A 112 -7.03 25.15 -2.00
C GLU A 112 -7.08 24.15 -3.14
N LYS A 113 -7.68 22.98 -2.91
CA LYS A 113 -7.90 21.90 -3.90
C LYS A 113 -6.63 21.51 -4.66
N THR A 114 -5.51 21.55 -3.96
CA THR A 114 -4.18 21.28 -4.52
C THR A 114 -3.58 20.04 -3.88
N ARG A 115 -3.02 19.19 -4.70
CA ARG A 115 -2.18 18.08 -4.26
C ARG A 115 -0.73 18.47 -4.43
N ALA A 116 -0.02 18.61 -3.32
CA ALA A 116 1.42 18.79 -3.31
C ALA A 116 2.13 17.44 -3.30
N MET A 117 3.27 17.35 -3.97
CA MET A 117 4.16 16.19 -3.94
C MET A 117 5.61 16.64 -3.94
N VAL A 118 6.48 15.93 -3.23
CA VAL A 118 7.93 16.17 -3.31
C VAL A 118 8.45 15.47 -4.56
N MET A 119 9.09 16.23 -5.45
CA MET A 119 9.65 15.74 -6.71
C MET A 119 11.15 15.44 -6.62
N GLY A 120 11.84 16.07 -5.69
CA GLY A 120 13.27 15.85 -5.51
C GLY A 120 13.84 16.57 -4.29
N THR A 121 14.86 15.96 -3.73
CA THR A 121 15.71 16.49 -2.68
C THR A 121 17.15 16.47 -3.16
N SER A 122 18.06 17.17 -2.47
CA SER A 122 19.47 17.25 -2.86
C SER A 122 20.38 17.02 -1.66
N GLN A 123 21.44 16.27 -1.86
CA GLN A 123 22.52 16.13 -0.87
C GLN A 123 23.49 17.32 -0.91
N THR A 124 23.47 18.08 -1.99
CA THR A 124 24.33 19.25 -2.22
C THR A 124 23.62 20.55 -1.84
N ILE A 125 22.34 20.71 -2.23
CA ILE A 125 21.52 21.90 -1.97
C ILE A 125 20.47 21.50 -0.90
N LYS A 126 20.88 21.50 0.37
CA LYS A 126 20.12 20.89 1.45
C LYS A 126 18.94 21.72 1.96
N ASP A 127 18.96 23.03 1.72
CA ASP A 127 17.95 24.00 2.17
C ASP A 127 16.82 24.22 1.16
N LYS A 128 16.80 23.47 0.07
CA LYS A 128 15.78 23.54 -0.98
C LYS A 128 15.33 22.16 -1.43
N ILE A 129 14.07 22.09 -1.86
CA ILE A 129 13.50 20.88 -2.46
C ILE A 129 12.67 21.24 -3.69
N LEU A 130 12.48 20.28 -4.58
CA LEU A 130 11.52 20.42 -5.69
C LEU A 130 10.16 19.85 -5.24
N VAL A 131 9.11 20.63 -5.47
CA VAL A 131 7.73 20.24 -5.20
C VAL A 131 6.88 20.38 -6.46
N GLY A 132 5.96 19.45 -6.65
CA GLY A 132 4.94 19.50 -7.67
C GLY A 132 3.63 19.99 -7.10
N LEU A 133 2.98 20.94 -7.77
CA LEU A 133 1.68 21.48 -7.38
C LEU A 133 0.73 21.47 -8.57
N ASN A 134 -0.47 20.93 -8.40
CA ASN A 134 -1.51 20.94 -9.43
C ASN A 134 -2.57 22.05 -9.22
N ASN A 135 -2.14 23.15 -8.62
CA ASN A 135 -3.00 24.29 -8.28
C ASN A 135 -3.47 25.10 -9.51
N ARG A 136 -2.74 25.06 -10.61
CA ARG A 136 -3.09 25.73 -11.87
C ARG A 136 -3.99 24.87 -12.75
N ASP A 137 -3.64 23.60 -12.89
CA ASP A 137 -4.40 22.59 -13.64
C ASP A 137 -4.42 21.29 -12.80
N ALA A 138 -5.61 20.85 -12.39
CA ALA A 138 -5.77 19.70 -11.51
C ALA A 138 -5.19 18.38 -12.08
N ARG A 139 -4.95 18.32 -13.41
CA ARG A 139 -4.38 17.16 -14.09
C ARG A 139 -2.86 17.08 -14.03
N PHE A 140 -2.19 18.22 -13.92
CA PHE A 140 -0.74 18.33 -14.09
C PHE A 140 -0.09 19.06 -12.93
N HIS A 141 1.06 18.55 -12.49
CA HIS A 141 1.84 19.17 -11.42
C HIS A 141 2.93 20.04 -12.03
N ASP A 142 2.82 21.36 -11.83
CA ASP A 142 3.90 22.30 -12.14
C ASP A 142 5.04 22.09 -11.13
N ALA A 143 6.29 22.17 -11.59
CA ALA A 143 7.46 22.02 -10.73
C ALA A 143 7.91 23.36 -10.14
N TYR A 144 8.03 23.41 -8.82
CA TYR A 144 8.50 24.56 -8.05
C TYR A 144 9.74 24.20 -7.24
N LEU A 145 10.64 25.14 -7.11
CA LEU A 145 11.71 25.12 -6.12
C LEU A 145 11.19 25.77 -4.83
N LEU A 146 11.16 25.02 -3.75
CA LEU A 146 10.76 25.48 -2.43
C LEU A 146 12.01 25.73 -1.58
N ASP A 147 12.19 26.95 -1.10
CA ASP A 147 13.20 27.31 -0.11
C ASP A 147 12.67 26.98 1.29
N LEU A 148 13.33 26.08 2.00
CA LEU A 148 12.88 25.60 3.30
C LEU A 148 13.02 26.64 4.43
N ASN A 149 13.94 27.62 4.27
CA ASN A 149 14.13 28.68 5.26
C ASN A 149 13.04 29.76 5.17
N SER A 150 12.78 30.24 3.94
CA SER A 150 11.81 31.32 3.72
C SER A 150 10.38 30.82 3.46
N GLY A 151 10.24 29.59 2.93
CA GLY A 151 8.95 29.08 2.41
C GLY A 151 8.62 29.60 1.02
N GLU A 152 9.55 30.31 0.35
CA GLU A 152 9.32 30.84 -0.98
C GLU A 152 9.26 29.73 -2.03
N LEU A 153 8.25 29.80 -2.89
CA LEU A 153 8.04 28.93 -4.03
C LEU A 153 8.42 29.67 -5.33
N THR A 154 9.41 29.16 -6.04
CA THR A 154 9.82 29.67 -7.36
C THR A 154 9.44 28.68 -8.44
N LEU A 155 8.63 29.09 -9.43
CA LEU A 155 8.26 28.23 -10.55
C LEU A 155 9.52 27.87 -11.37
N VAL A 156 9.75 26.57 -11.53
CA VAL A 156 10.84 26.01 -12.35
C VAL A 156 10.33 25.60 -13.72
N GLN A 157 9.19 24.90 -13.76
CA GLN A 157 8.61 24.40 -15.00
C GLN A 157 7.09 24.34 -14.89
N GLN A 158 6.40 25.02 -15.80
CA GLN A 158 4.98 24.83 -16.02
C GLN A 158 4.76 23.49 -16.73
N ASN A 159 3.70 22.77 -16.32
CA ASN A 159 3.39 21.45 -16.86
C ASN A 159 2.00 21.44 -17.52
N ASP A 160 1.96 21.21 -18.81
CA ASP A 160 0.70 21.14 -19.59
C ASP A 160 0.49 19.76 -20.25
N ALA A 161 1.42 18.79 -20.08
CA ALA A 161 1.37 17.55 -20.84
C ALA A 161 2.04 16.33 -20.19
N TYR A 162 2.79 16.49 -19.12
CA TYR A 162 3.66 15.44 -18.58
C TYR A 162 3.08 14.86 -17.29
N ALA A 163 3.23 13.54 -17.11
CA ALA A 163 2.89 12.87 -15.85
C ALA A 163 3.83 13.30 -14.71
N GLY A 164 5.07 13.70 -15.02
CA GLY A 164 6.03 14.15 -14.05
C GLY A 164 7.40 14.46 -14.64
N PHE A 165 8.31 14.82 -13.74
CA PHE A 165 9.69 15.17 -14.05
C PHE A 165 10.66 14.42 -13.17
N LEU A 166 11.86 14.14 -13.68
CA LEU A 166 12.99 13.62 -12.92
C LEU A 166 14.06 14.72 -12.81
N ALA A 167 14.55 14.94 -11.59
CA ALA A 167 15.61 15.91 -11.31
C ALA A 167 16.93 15.23 -10.91
N ASP A 168 18.04 15.92 -11.12
CA ASP A 168 19.34 15.55 -10.56
C ASP A 168 19.58 16.16 -9.17
N ASP A 169 20.72 15.86 -8.56
CA ASP A 169 21.08 16.36 -7.22
C ASP A 169 21.30 17.89 -7.17
N ASN A 170 21.43 18.56 -8.30
CA ASN A 170 21.44 20.03 -8.38
C ASN A 170 20.02 20.63 -8.46
N LEU A 171 18.98 19.82 -8.22
CA LEU A 171 17.56 20.18 -8.33
C LEU A 171 17.19 20.71 -9.73
N LYS A 172 17.94 20.29 -10.74
CA LYS A 172 17.64 20.59 -12.14
C LYS A 172 16.82 19.46 -12.74
N LEU A 173 15.74 19.82 -13.40
CA LEU A 173 14.94 18.87 -14.16
C LEU A 173 15.76 18.34 -15.34
N ARG A 174 15.85 17.02 -15.48
CA ARG A 174 16.65 16.34 -16.50
C ARG A 174 15.80 15.54 -17.49
N MET A 175 14.59 15.17 -17.07
CA MET A 175 13.70 14.38 -17.90
C MET A 175 12.25 14.72 -17.59
N ALA A 176 11.43 14.81 -18.64
CA ALA A 176 9.98 14.85 -18.56
C ALA A 176 9.42 13.50 -19.03
N VAL A 177 8.36 13.00 -18.36
CA VAL A 177 7.72 11.73 -18.66
C VAL A 177 6.29 11.99 -19.12
N ARG A 178 5.92 11.51 -20.29
CA ARG A 178 4.59 11.69 -20.87
C ARG A 178 3.98 10.35 -21.27
N PRO A 179 2.73 10.05 -20.81
CA PRO A 179 2.00 8.92 -21.35
C PRO A 179 1.75 9.08 -22.85
N ASN A 180 1.94 8.00 -23.59
CA ASN A 180 1.65 7.99 -25.03
C ASN A 180 0.29 7.35 -25.34
N THR A 181 -0.16 7.49 -26.58
CA THR A 181 -1.50 7.04 -27.00
C THR A 181 -1.67 5.52 -27.04
N SER A 182 -0.57 4.76 -26.96
CA SER A 182 -0.60 3.28 -26.90
C SER A 182 -0.58 2.74 -25.46
N GLY A 183 -0.71 3.62 -24.45
CA GLY A 183 -0.67 3.23 -23.04
C GLY A 183 0.74 3.06 -22.46
N GLY A 184 1.78 3.35 -23.26
CA GLY A 184 3.17 3.38 -22.81
C GLY A 184 3.60 4.76 -22.31
N MET A 185 4.91 4.97 -22.21
CA MET A 185 5.54 6.21 -21.74
C MET A 185 6.59 6.69 -22.72
N ASP A 186 6.66 8.01 -22.93
CA ASP A 186 7.71 8.70 -23.65
C ASP A 186 8.57 9.51 -22.66
N PHE A 187 9.90 9.44 -22.84
CA PHE A 187 10.88 10.08 -21.97
C PHE A 187 11.61 11.17 -22.75
N PHE A 188 11.46 12.41 -22.32
CA PHE A 188 11.98 13.61 -22.99
C PHE A 188 13.14 14.20 -22.18
N PRO A 189 14.36 14.27 -22.74
CA PRO A 189 15.47 14.95 -22.09
C PRO A 189 15.17 16.44 -21.86
N ILE A 190 15.65 16.97 -20.75
CA ILE A 190 15.62 18.41 -20.45
C ILE A 190 17.06 18.94 -20.42
N THR A 191 17.36 19.92 -21.24
CA THR A 191 18.68 20.59 -21.31
C THR A 191 18.49 22.07 -21.13
N ASP A 192 19.16 22.65 -20.13
CA ASP A 192 19.08 24.08 -19.80
C ASP A 192 17.64 24.60 -19.68
N GLY A 193 16.77 23.81 -19.04
CA GLY A 193 15.36 24.12 -18.83
C GLY A 193 14.46 23.95 -20.07
N THR A 194 15.01 23.48 -21.17
CA THR A 194 14.24 23.21 -22.40
C THR A 194 13.95 21.71 -22.55
N ILE A 195 12.69 21.36 -22.65
CA ILE A 195 12.26 19.99 -22.94
C ILE A 195 12.45 19.70 -24.42
N ALA A 196 13.07 18.57 -24.75
CA ALA A 196 13.27 18.15 -26.13
C ALA A 196 11.92 17.95 -26.86
N GLU A 197 11.87 18.25 -28.17
CA GLU A 197 10.65 18.06 -28.97
C GLU A 197 10.33 16.58 -29.22
N THR A 198 11.36 15.72 -29.24
CA THR A 198 11.21 14.27 -29.43
C THR A 198 11.73 13.50 -28.24
N PRO A 199 11.08 12.38 -27.87
CA PRO A 199 11.58 11.54 -26.79
C PRO A 199 12.91 10.89 -27.17
N SER A 200 13.79 10.73 -26.20
CA SER A 200 15.02 9.94 -26.36
C SER A 200 14.79 8.46 -26.13
N ASP A 201 13.71 8.13 -25.45
CA ASP A 201 13.36 6.77 -25.05
C ASP A 201 11.83 6.62 -24.95
N SER A 202 11.30 5.42 -25.17
CA SER A 202 9.86 5.13 -25.09
C SER A 202 9.61 3.71 -24.63
N THR A 203 8.43 3.47 -24.07
CA THR A 203 7.91 2.13 -23.78
C THR A 203 6.58 1.90 -24.49
N GLY A 204 6.27 0.64 -24.76
CA GLY A 204 4.91 0.20 -25.08
C GLY A 204 4.08 -0.03 -23.79
N LEU A 205 2.84 -0.47 -23.98
CA LEU A 205 1.93 -0.80 -22.88
C LEU A 205 2.53 -1.87 -21.95
N GLU A 206 3.14 -2.91 -22.53
CA GLU A 206 3.69 -4.05 -21.80
C GLU A 206 4.79 -3.68 -20.80
N ASP A 207 5.59 -2.66 -21.12
CA ASP A 207 6.69 -2.19 -20.27
C ASP A 207 6.31 -1.01 -19.36
N SER A 208 5.12 -0.44 -19.54
CA SER A 208 4.73 0.84 -18.92
C SER A 208 4.71 0.84 -17.39
N LEU A 209 4.44 -0.30 -16.77
CA LEU A 209 4.41 -0.47 -15.31
C LEU A 209 5.71 -1.05 -14.72
N THR A 210 6.64 -1.45 -15.58
CA THR A 210 7.89 -2.11 -15.19
C THR A 210 9.13 -1.41 -15.72
N THR A 211 8.97 -0.26 -16.39
CA THR A 211 10.09 0.55 -16.88
C THR A 211 9.92 2.00 -16.48
N GLN A 212 10.88 2.50 -15.70
CA GLN A 212 10.91 3.89 -15.25
C GLN A 212 12.34 4.31 -14.87
N PRO A 213 12.68 5.60 -15.01
CA PRO A 213 13.92 6.13 -14.46
C PRO A 213 13.87 6.06 -12.93
N ALA A 214 15.00 5.70 -12.29
CA ALA A 214 15.11 5.47 -10.86
C ALA A 214 15.99 6.51 -10.12
N GLY A 215 16.56 7.47 -10.82
CA GLY A 215 17.35 8.55 -10.21
C GLY A 215 18.75 8.69 -10.82
N PHE A 216 19.51 9.64 -10.26
CA PHE A 216 20.88 9.95 -10.68
C PHE A 216 21.86 9.76 -9.52
N THR A 217 23.14 9.48 -9.86
CA THR A 217 24.24 9.72 -8.91
C THR A 217 24.36 11.22 -8.62
N THR A 218 24.91 11.57 -7.45
CA THR A 218 25.06 12.98 -7.01
C THR A 218 25.84 13.83 -8.00
N ASP A 219 26.84 13.24 -8.68
CA ASP A 219 27.61 13.93 -9.73
C ASP A 219 26.88 14.02 -11.09
N GLY A 220 25.69 13.41 -11.20
CA GLY A 220 24.85 13.44 -12.39
C GLY A 220 25.38 12.67 -13.60
N LYS A 221 26.43 11.86 -13.44
CA LYS A 221 27.04 11.12 -14.56
C LYS A 221 26.36 9.80 -14.87
N THR A 222 25.73 9.18 -13.88
CA THR A 222 24.99 7.93 -14.03
C THR A 222 23.52 8.16 -13.73
N MET A 223 22.66 7.67 -14.60
CA MET A 223 21.21 7.57 -14.38
C MET A 223 20.85 6.10 -14.24
N TYR A 224 20.08 5.78 -13.20
CA TYR A 224 19.57 4.43 -13.01
C TYR A 224 18.16 4.28 -13.59
N TRP A 225 17.87 3.06 -14.03
CA TRP A 225 16.57 2.63 -14.53
C TRP A 225 16.16 1.32 -13.87
N ILE A 226 14.89 1.17 -13.63
CA ILE A 226 14.24 -0.15 -13.56
C ILE A 226 13.66 -0.38 -14.95
N ASP A 227 14.05 -1.45 -15.65
CA ASP A 227 13.79 -1.60 -17.08
C ASP A 227 13.50 -3.05 -17.48
N SER A 228 12.31 -3.28 -18.05
CA SER A 228 11.87 -4.59 -18.54
C SER A 228 11.94 -4.73 -20.06
N ARG A 229 12.39 -3.72 -20.79
CA ARG A 229 12.47 -3.77 -22.26
C ARG A 229 13.41 -4.88 -22.72
N GLY A 230 12.91 -5.74 -23.61
CA GLY A 230 13.68 -6.89 -24.12
C GLY A 230 13.81 -8.05 -23.13
N ARG A 231 13.09 -8.05 -21.99
CA ARG A 231 13.06 -9.09 -20.95
C ARG A 231 11.68 -9.17 -20.32
N ASN A 232 11.40 -10.20 -19.55
CA ASN A 232 10.15 -10.29 -18.80
C ASN A 232 10.24 -9.51 -17.48
N THR A 233 11.20 -9.86 -16.62
CA THR A 233 11.39 -9.19 -15.33
C THR A 233 12.26 -7.94 -15.48
N ALA A 234 11.90 -6.88 -14.77
CA ALA A 234 12.65 -5.62 -14.80
C ALA A 234 14.01 -5.77 -14.11
N ALA A 235 15.06 -5.30 -14.80
CA ALA A 235 16.41 -5.23 -14.28
C ALA A 235 16.74 -3.82 -13.77
N LEU A 236 17.72 -3.72 -12.87
CA LEU A 236 18.36 -2.46 -12.53
C LEU A 236 19.46 -2.16 -13.57
N ILE A 237 19.35 -1.04 -14.23
CA ILE A 237 20.25 -0.60 -15.31
C ILE A 237 20.94 0.68 -14.87
N ALA A 238 22.26 0.76 -15.08
CA ALA A 238 23.01 2.00 -14.99
C ALA A 238 23.27 2.55 -16.41
N GLN A 239 22.90 3.79 -16.65
CA GLN A 239 23.12 4.49 -17.90
C GLN A 239 24.15 5.61 -17.71
N ASN A 240 25.21 5.59 -18.50
CA ASN A 240 26.13 6.73 -18.59
C ASN A 240 25.40 7.89 -19.29
N VAL A 241 25.25 9.01 -18.60
CA VAL A 241 24.46 10.17 -19.09
C VAL A 241 25.10 10.80 -20.32
N ALA A 242 26.45 10.82 -20.42
CA ALA A 242 27.16 11.46 -21.50
C ALA A 242 27.16 10.61 -22.80
N THR A 243 27.29 9.30 -22.68
CA THR A 243 27.39 8.39 -23.83
C THR A 243 26.08 7.70 -24.18
N GLY A 244 25.13 7.63 -23.22
CA GLY A 244 23.91 6.86 -23.34
C GLY A 244 24.10 5.34 -23.18
N GLU A 245 25.33 4.88 -22.93
CA GLU A 245 25.63 3.45 -22.74
C GLU A 245 24.93 2.91 -21.49
N LYS A 246 24.25 1.77 -21.63
CA LYS A 246 23.51 1.09 -20.57
C LYS A 246 24.20 -0.22 -20.16
N THR A 247 24.33 -0.43 -18.84
CA THR A 247 24.90 -1.65 -18.24
C THR A 247 23.90 -2.25 -17.27
N ILE A 248 23.73 -3.57 -17.28
CA ILE A 248 22.91 -4.28 -16.30
C ILE A 248 23.67 -4.31 -14.97
N VAL A 249 23.08 -3.77 -13.91
CA VAL A 249 23.60 -3.83 -12.55
C VAL A 249 23.08 -5.09 -11.84
N ALA A 250 21.79 -5.37 -12.00
CA ALA A 250 21.14 -6.52 -11.36
C ALA A 250 19.93 -6.98 -12.17
N GLU A 251 19.69 -8.29 -12.15
CA GLU A 251 18.50 -8.92 -12.73
C GLU A 251 18.13 -10.19 -11.96
N ASN A 252 16.86 -10.61 -12.05
CA ASN A 252 16.36 -11.86 -11.49
C ASN A 252 15.34 -12.49 -12.44
N ASP A 253 15.34 -13.81 -12.57
CA ASP A 253 14.48 -14.53 -13.52
C ASP A 253 13.01 -14.65 -13.07
N LYS A 254 12.73 -14.51 -11.77
CA LYS A 254 11.41 -14.73 -11.19
C LYS A 254 10.68 -13.45 -10.77
N ALA A 255 11.44 -12.40 -10.46
CA ALA A 255 10.88 -11.17 -9.92
C ALA A 255 11.60 -9.93 -10.47
N ASP A 256 10.87 -8.83 -10.51
CA ASP A 256 11.44 -7.52 -10.86
C ASP A 256 12.41 -7.07 -9.77
N ILE A 257 13.50 -6.41 -10.17
CA ILE A 257 14.31 -5.66 -9.20
C ILE A 257 13.44 -4.50 -8.69
N GLY A 258 13.06 -4.57 -7.42
CA GLY A 258 12.07 -3.67 -6.83
C GLY A 258 12.64 -2.63 -5.88
N GLY A 259 13.89 -2.80 -5.42
CA GLY A 259 14.54 -1.89 -4.49
C GLY A 259 16.02 -1.75 -4.72
N ALA A 260 16.56 -0.60 -4.34
CA ALA A 260 17.99 -0.34 -4.32
C ALA A 260 18.36 0.43 -3.05
N MET A 261 19.53 0.15 -2.51
CA MET A 261 20.17 0.92 -1.46
C MET A 261 21.35 1.65 -2.10
N SER A 262 21.37 2.97 -1.96
CA SER A 262 22.43 3.81 -2.55
C SER A 262 23.25 4.47 -1.44
N ASP A 263 24.52 4.69 -1.71
CA ASP A 263 25.40 5.49 -0.85
C ASP A 263 24.79 6.89 -0.61
N PRO A 264 24.63 7.33 0.64
CA PRO A 264 23.96 8.58 0.95
C PRO A 264 24.63 9.84 0.37
N LYS A 265 25.94 9.78 0.05
CA LYS A 265 26.70 10.91 -0.48
C LYS A 265 26.82 10.88 -2.00
N THR A 266 27.09 9.70 -2.57
CA THR A 266 27.38 9.58 -4.01
C THR A 266 26.16 9.20 -4.84
N GLY A 267 25.14 8.58 -4.21
CA GLY A 267 23.99 8.04 -4.91
C GLY A 267 24.30 6.78 -5.72
N GLU A 268 25.52 6.23 -5.62
CA GLU A 268 25.86 4.95 -6.26
C GLU A 268 25.13 3.80 -5.57
N VAL A 269 24.61 2.86 -6.36
CA VAL A 269 23.89 1.69 -5.82
C VAL A 269 24.86 0.74 -5.16
N GLU A 270 24.63 0.43 -3.89
CA GLU A 270 25.43 -0.46 -3.04
C GLU A 270 24.80 -1.82 -2.82
N ALA A 271 23.48 -1.89 -2.88
CA ALA A 271 22.71 -3.13 -2.76
C ALA A 271 21.40 -3.01 -3.53
N TYR A 272 20.83 -4.15 -3.89
CA TYR A 272 19.54 -4.24 -4.54
C TYR A 272 18.66 -5.33 -3.93
N SER A 273 17.38 -5.26 -4.16
CA SER A 273 16.44 -6.30 -3.72
C SER A 273 15.44 -6.66 -4.80
N PHE A 274 14.96 -7.89 -4.70
CA PHE A 274 13.76 -8.35 -5.39
C PHE A 274 12.85 -9.07 -4.41
N THR A 275 11.56 -9.11 -4.71
CA THR A 275 10.57 -9.80 -3.88
C THR A 275 9.80 -10.79 -4.74
N TYR A 276 10.07 -12.08 -4.54
CA TYR A 276 9.23 -13.14 -5.10
C TYR A 276 8.18 -13.53 -4.05
N LEU A 277 8.44 -14.49 -3.18
CA LEU A 277 7.63 -14.77 -1.99
C LEU A 277 8.08 -13.93 -0.79
N LYS A 278 9.40 -13.74 -0.65
CA LYS A 278 10.03 -12.89 0.36
C LYS A 278 10.94 -11.89 -0.30
N THR A 279 11.27 -10.82 0.41
CA THR A 279 12.27 -9.86 -0.06
C THR A 279 13.67 -10.40 0.19
N GLU A 280 14.47 -10.42 -0.85
CA GLU A 280 15.87 -10.85 -0.80
C GLU A 280 16.77 -9.69 -1.19
N TRP A 281 17.75 -9.39 -0.33
CA TRP A 281 18.76 -8.35 -0.56
C TRP A 281 20.06 -8.93 -1.03
N THR A 282 20.68 -8.31 -2.01
CA THR A 282 22.01 -8.63 -2.52
C THR A 282 22.88 -7.38 -2.48
N ALA A 283 23.97 -7.42 -1.72
CA ALA A 283 24.92 -6.32 -1.66
C ALA A 283 25.92 -6.40 -2.82
N ILE A 284 26.21 -5.23 -3.40
CA ILE A 284 27.27 -5.01 -4.38
C ILE A 284 28.53 -4.54 -3.65
N ASP A 285 28.35 -3.64 -2.69
CA ASP A 285 29.43 -3.13 -1.85
C ASP A 285 29.80 -4.13 -0.74
N PRO A 286 31.11 -4.45 -0.53
CA PRO A 286 31.54 -5.40 0.49
C PRO A 286 31.26 -4.96 1.94
N GLU A 287 31.28 -3.66 2.26
CA GLU A 287 31.00 -3.16 3.61
C GLU A 287 29.51 -3.23 3.92
N ILE A 288 28.65 -2.93 2.91
CA ILE A 288 27.21 -3.11 3.01
C ILE A 288 26.89 -4.59 3.17
N LYS A 289 27.57 -5.48 2.42
CA LYS A 289 27.40 -6.93 2.57
C LYS A 289 27.68 -7.37 4.00
N ALA A 290 28.80 -6.97 4.57
CA ALA A 290 29.16 -7.31 5.94
C ALA A 290 28.12 -6.82 6.95
N SER A 291 27.59 -5.60 6.77
CA SER A 291 26.53 -5.03 7.63
C SER A 291 25.23 -5.79 7.54
N LEU A 292 24.78 -6.15 6.32
CA LEU A 292 23.54 -6.92 6.13
C LEU A 292 23.67 -8.35 6.70
N GLU A 293 24.78 -9.03 6.48
CA GLU A 293 25.07 -10.34 7.05
C GLU A 293 25.11 -10.30 8.58
N TRP A 294 25.73 -9.26 9.16
CA TRP A 294 25.78 -9.07 10.60
C TRP A 294 24.39 -8.89 11.23
N LEU A 295 23.49 -8.17 10.56
CA LEU A 295 22.09 -8.00 10.98
C LEU A 295 21.29 -9.30 10.86
N ASP A 296 21.44 -10.02 9.74
CA ASP A 296 20.74 -11.28 9.46
C ASP A 296 21.07 -12.37 10.51
N GLU A 297 22.31 -12.41 11.01
CA GLU A 297 22.70 -13.31 12.08
C GLU A 297 22.06 -13.03 13.45
N ARG A 298 21.54 -11.82 13.66
CA ARG A 298 21.08 -11.31 14.98
C ARG A 298 19.60 -11.03 15.07
N LEU A 299 18.93 -10.88 13.94
CA LEU A 299 17.51 -10.58 13.87
C LEU A 299 16.73 -11.80 13.41
N GLU A 300 15.65 -12.11 14.10
CA GLU A 300 14.70 -13.13 13.68
C GLU A 300 13.70 -12.56 12.68
N GLY A 301 13.32 -13.35 11.68
CA GLY A 301 12.33 -12.95 10.68
C GLY A 301 12.89 -12.02 9.61
N GLU A 302 12.10 -11.05 9.20
CA GLU A 302 12.46 -10.10 8.15
C GLU A 302 12.97 -8.79 8.77
N PHE A 303 13.89 -8.12 8.09
CA PHE A 303 14.31 -6.78 8.49
C PHE A 303 14.45 -5.84 7.27
N SER A 304 14.40 -4.54 7.54
CA SER A 304 14.58 -3.50 6.53
C SER A 304 15.39 -2.33 7.08
N VAL A 305 16.21 -1.73 6.22
CA VAL A 305 16.89 -0.45 6.51
C VAL A 305 15.92 0.69 6.19
N GLN A 306 15.44 1.38 7.22
CA GLN A 306 14.40 2.41 7.10
C GLN A 306 14.97 3.80 6.84
N SER A 307 16.05 4.15 7.50
CA SER A 307 16.80 5.38 7.27
C SER A 307 18.28 5.23 7.65
N ARG A 308 19.12 6.12 7.14
CA ARG A 308 20.57 6.11 7.32
C ARG A 308 21.06 7.54 7.57
N THR A 309 22.12 7.69 8.35
CA THR A 309 22.83 8.97 8.46
C THR A 309 23.62 9.27 7.19
N GLU A 310 23.91 10.54 6.93
CA GLU A 310 24.67 10.97 5.74
C GLU A 310 26.09 10.37 5.71
N ASP A 311 26.72 10.19 6.87
CA ASP A 311 28.03 9.53 6.98
C ASP A 311 27.96 8.01 6.97
N ASP A 312 26.76 7.46 6.86
CA ASP A 312 26.43 6.04 6.84
C ASP A 312 26.87 5.25 8.08
N SER A 313 27.16 5.93 9.17
CA SER A 313 27.59 5.30 10.42
C SER A 313 26.46 4.65 11.20
N LYS A 314 25.21 5.15 11.06
CA LYS A 314 24.06 4.67 11.81
C LYS A 314 22.87 4.41 10.90
N TRP A 315 22.20 3.29 11.13
CA TRP A 315 20.98 2.89 10.40
C TRP A 315 19.82 2.68 11.36
N ILE A 316 18.63 3.06 10.95
CA ILE A 316 17.39 2.63 11.59
C ILE A 316 16.91 1.35 10.92
N ILE A 317 16.75 0.31 11.71
CA ILE A 317 16.36 -1.02 11.28
C ILE A 317 14.96 -1.31 11.80
N GLY A 318 14.05 -1.62 10.88
CA GLY A 318 12.77 -2.24 11.21
C GLY A 318 12.91 -3.76 11.18
N ASN A 319 12.47 -4.43 12.21
CA ASN A 319 12.49 -5.89 12.30
C ASN A 319 11.07 -6.44 12.46
N ASP A 320 10.74 -7.44 11.67
CA ASP A 320 9.48 -8.16 11.68
C ASP A 320 9.73 -9.65 11.98
N PRO A 321 9.58 -10.07 13.24
CA PRO A 321 9.72 -11.47 13.62
C PRO A 321 8.49 -12.33 13.30
N LEU A 322 7.45 -11.79 12.65
CA LEU A 322 6.20 -12.44 12.21
C LEU A 322 5.25 -12.85 13.34
N THR A 323 5.77 -13.53 14.34
CA THR A 323 5.01 -14.10 15.48
C THR A 323 5.17 -13.31 16.77
N SER A 324 5.73 -12.11 16.67
CA SER A 324 5.75 -11.11 17.74
C SER A 324 5.69 -9.71 17.13
N PRO A 325 5.38 -8.66 17.90
CA PRO A 325 5.25 -7.32 17.34
C PRO A 325 6.57 -6.81 16.74
N THR A 326 6.45 -6.00 15.70
CA THR A 326 7.59 -5.38 15.02
C THR A 326 8.38 -4.48 15.95
N LYS A 327 9.69 -4.44 15.76
CA LYS A 327 10.64 -3.66 16.56
C LYS A 327 11.44 -2.72 15.68
N THR A 328 11.88 -1.63 16.26
CA THR A 328 12.79 -0.68 15.60
C THR A 328 14.07 -0.53 16.41
N PHE A 329 15.19 -0.62 15.70
CA PHE A 329 16.53 -0.56 16.29
C PHE A 329 17.34 0.57 15.64
N ILE A 330 18.33 1.06 16.38
CA ILE A 330 19.46 1.78 15.82
C ILE A 330 20.64 0.83 15.74
N TYR A 331 21.23 0.73 14.56
CA TYR A 331 22.45 -0.02 14.28
C TYR A 331 23.60 0.96 14.09
N ASP A 332 24.58 0.92 15.00
CA ASP A 332 25.83 1.65 14.86
C ASP A 332 26.85 0.71 14.19
N ARG A 333 27.20 1.02 12.94
CA ARG A 333 28.07 0.19 12.12
C ARG A 333 29.51 0.19 12.61
N ASN A 334 29.97 1.33 13.15
CA ASN A 334 31.35 1.46 13.64
C ASN A 334 31.57 0.70 14.96
N ALA A 335 30.58 0.74 15.84
CA ALA A 335 30.63 0.04 17.11
C ALA A 335 30.10 -1.40 17.03
N GLU A 336 29.50 -1.80 15.90
CA GLU A 336 28.80 -3.08 15.72
C GLU A 336 27.80 -3.35 16.85
N THR A 337 26.95 -2.37 17.14
CA THR A 337 25.92 -2.46 18.19
C THR A 337 24.53 -2.26 17.62
N LEU A 338 23.58 -3.04 18.14
CA LEU A 338 22.16 -2.98 17.79
C LEU A 338 21.39 -2.67 19.07
N THR A 339 20.74 -1.50 19.12
CA THR A 339 19.98 -1.03 20.28
C THR A 339 18.52 -0.85 19.91
N GLU A 340 17.61 -1.54 20.64
CA GLU A 340 16.18 -1.36 20.46
C GLU A 340 15.76 0.05 20.87
N ILE A 341 15.05 0.76 19.97
CA ILE A 341 14.46 2.06 20.24
C ILE A 341 13.05 1.90 20.78
N TYR A 342 12.25 1.01 20.14
CA TYR A 342 10.89 0.69 20.56
C TYR A 342 10.36 -0.60 19.94
N THR A 343 9.35 -1.16 20.61
CA THR A 343 8.41 -2.14 20.05
C THR A 343 7.17 -1.37 19.60
N SER A 344 6.70 -1.62 18.37
CA SER A 344 5.61 -0.82 17.76
C SER A 344 4.27 -0.99 18.47
N ARG A 345 3.97 -2.23 18.91
CA ARG A 345 2.73 -2.62 19.59
C ARG A 345 3.04 -3.54 20.78
N PRO A 346 3.53 -2.98 21.89
CA PRO A 346 3.91 -3.78 23.05
C PRO A 346 2.75 -4.60 23.64
N GLU A 347 1.50 -4.19 23.42
CA GLU A 347 0.28 -4.91 23.79
C GLU A 347 0.16 -6.27 23.09
N LEU A 348 0.84 -6.48 21.97
CA LEU A 348 0.89 -7.77 21.25
C LEU A 348 2.00 -8.71 21.75
N ILE A 349 2.81 -8.32 22.74
CA ILE A 349 3.83 -9.21 23.30
C ILE A 349 3.13 -10.40 24.00
N GLY A 350 3.45 -11.62 23.54
CA GLY A 350 2.82 -12.84 24.05
C GLY A 350 1.42 -13.12 23.47
N ALA A 351 0.90 -12.28 22.58
CA ALA A 351 -0.31 -12.59 21.84
C ALA A 351 -0.10 -13.82 20.92
N PRO A 352 -1.15 -14.62 20.66
CA PRO A 352 -1.04 -15.84 19.84
C PRO A 352 -0.94 -15.51 18.33
N LEU A 353 0.05 -14.71 17.95
CA LEU A 353 0.32 -14.36 16.57
C LEU A 353 0.80 -15.59 15.78
N GLN A 354 0.40 -15.68 14.52
CA GLN A 354 0.64 -16.84 13.68
C GLN A 354 1.65 -16.55 12.57
N PRO A 355 2.48 -17.55 12.18
CA PRO A 355 3.37 -17.42 11.03
C PRO A 355 2.57 -17.32 9.73
N MET A 356 3.12 -16.61 8.76
CA MET A 356 2.64 -16.56 7.39
C MET A 356 3.45 -17.55 6.53
N GLN A 357 2.76 -18.30 5.67
CA GLN A 357 3.37 -19.22 4.72
C GLN A 357 3.35 -18.60 3.32
N GLY A 358 4.49 -18.59 2.62
CA GLY A 358 4.56 -18.29 1.20
C GLY A 358 4.29 -19.56 0.37
N LEU A 359 3.43 -19.45 -0.64
CA LEU A 359 2.94 -20.57 -1.45
C LEU A 359 3.00 -20.23 -2.94
N GLU A 360 3.20 -21.24 -3.78
CA GLU A 360 3.01 -21.16 -5.22
C GLU A 360 1.77 -21.98 -5.59
N LEU A 361 0.74 -21.31 -6.12
CA LEU A 361 -0.45 -21.96 -6.64
C LEU A 361 -0.36 -22.00 -8.17
N THR A 362 -1.06 -22.92 -8.80
CA THR A 362 -1.15 -23.00 -10.25
C THR A 362 -2.59 -22.73 -10.68
N SER A 363 -2.80 -21.72 -11.52
CA SER A 363 -4.10 -21.45 -12.12
C SER A 363 -4.51 -22.54 -13.12
N ARG A 364 -5.78 -22.59 -13.45
CA ARG A 364 -6.34 -23.56 -14.42
C ARG A 364 -5.68 -23.51 -15.80
N ASP A 365 -5.11 -22.39 -16.19
CA ASP A 365 -4.39 -22.19 -17.45
C ASP A 365 -2.85 -22.22 -17.29
N GLY A 366 -2.37 -22.66 -16.11
CA GLY A 366 -0.96 -22.98 -15.89
C GLY A 366 -0.08 -21.81 -15.38
N LEU A 367 -0.68 -20.65 -15.04
CA LEU A 367 0.06 -19.53 -14.48
C LEU A 367 0.40 -19.80 -13.01
N THR A 368 1.64 -19.50 -12.60
CA THR A 368 2.03 -19.57 -11.19
C THR A 368 1.57 -18.31 -10.45
N LEU A 369 0.86 -18.50 -9.33
CA LEU A 369 0.28 -17.46 -8.50
C LEU A 369 0.99 -17.45 -7.14
N PRO A 370 1.97 -16.58 -6.89
CA PRO A 370 2.59 -16.43 -5.58
C PRO A 370 1.56 -15.95 -4.56
N SER A 371 1.44 -16.66 -3.45
CA SER A 371 0.32 -16.49 -2.50
C SER A 371 0.81 -16.63 -1.07
N TYR A 372 -0.04 -16.21 -0.10
CA TYR A 372 0.26 -16.27 1.32
C TYR A 372 -0.91 -16.87 2.08
N LEU A 373 -0.59 -17.68 3.09
CA LEU A 373 -1.57 -18.35 3.95
C LEU A 373 -1.18 -18.18 5.41
N THR A 374 -2.15 -17.85 6.24
CA THR A 374 -2.02 -17.87 7.71
C THR A 374 -3.14 -18.75 8.28
N LEU A 375 -2.79 -19.67 9.17
CA LEU A 375 -3.73 -20.60 9.78
C LEU A 375 -4.14 -20.15 11.19
N PRO A 376 -5.32 -20.55 11.67
CA PRO A 376 -5.75 -20.27 13.05
C PRO A 376 -4.81 -20.88 14.09
N PRO A 377 -4.64 -20.25 15.27
CA PRO A 377 -3.84 -20.80 16.36
C PRO A 377 -4.27 -22.22 16.74
N GLY A 378 -3.30 -23.14 16.77
CA GLY A 378 -3.51 -24.53 17.20
C GLY A 378 -4.31 -25.40 16.23
N SER A 379 -4.53 -24.95 14.99
CA SER A 379 -5.25 -25.73 13.97
C SER A 379 -4.36 -26.73 13.22
N ASP A 380 -3.05 -26.53 13.23
CA ASP A 380 -2.03 -27.34 12.56
C ASP A 380 -1.08 -27.90 13.61
N SER A 381 -1.38 -29.10 14.11
CA SER A 381 -0.65 -29.67 15.26
C SER A 381 0.68 -30.32 14.88
N ASP A 382 0.84 -30.71 13.62
CA ASP A 382 2.07 -31.34 13.12
C ASP A 382 2.99 -30.38 12.34
N GLY A 383 2.54 -29.11 12.13
CA GLY A 383 3.32 -28.07 11.49
C GLY A 383 3.52 -28.27 9.97
N ASN A 384 2.61 -29.01 9.34
CA ASN A 384 2.70 -29.31 7.91
C ASN A 384 2.11 -28.22 7.00
N GLY A 385 1.56 -27.16 7.57
CA GLY A 385 0.92 -26.04 6.85
C GLY A 385 -0.51 -26.29 6.42
N ILE A 386 -1.12 -27.37 6.92
CA ILE A 386 -2.52 -27.73 6.66
C ILE A 386 -3.22 -27.94 8.00
N PRO A 387 -4.41 -27.40 8.23
CA PRO A 387 -5.08 -27.61 9.51
C PRO A 387 -5.51 -29.07 9.69
N ASP A 388 -5.46 -29.58 10.91
CA ASP A 388 -5.87 -30.96 11.26
C ASP A 388 -7.32 -31.27 10.84
N LYS A 389 -8.15 -30.24 10.75
CA LYS A 389 -9.51 -30.27 10.23
C LYS A 389 -9.79 -29.01 9.45
N ALA A 390 -10.55 -29.12 8.37
CA ALA A 390 -10.95 -27.97 7.58
C ALA A 390 -11.56 -26.87 8.45
N VAL A 391 -11.06 -25.65 8.30
CA VAL A 391 -11.53 -24.45 9.02
C VAL A 391 -12.20 -23.49 8.03
N PRO A 392 -13.08 -22.58 8.49
CA PRO A 392 -13.55 -21.53 7.61
C PRO A 392 -12.39 -20.65 7.12
N MET A 393 -12.51 -20.08 5.93
CA MET A 393 -11.45 -19.30 5.29
C MET A 393 -11.96 -17.93 4.84
N VAL A 394 -11.11 -16.94 4.94
CA VAL A 394 -11.28 -15.62 4.30
C VAL A 394 -10.25 -15.49 3.20
N LEU A 395 -10.72 -15.32 1.96
CA LEU A 395 -9.90 -14.90 0.83
C LEU A 395 -9.78 -13.38 0.89
N LEU A 396 -8.60 -12.89 1.24
CA LEU A 396 -8.28 -11.47 1.37
C LEU A 396 -7.59 -10.99 0.07
N VAL A 397 -8.28 -10.12 -0.68
CA VAL A 397 -7.85 -9.69 -2.01
C VAL A 397 -7.30 -8.27 -1.96
N HIS A 398 -6.06 -8.08 -2.43
CA HIS A 398 -5.44 -6.76 -2.47
C HIS A 398 -6.06 -5.82 -3.51
N GLY A 399 -5.92 -4.53 -3.29
CA GLY A 399 -6.31 -3.47 -4.21
C GLY A 399 -5.30 -3.28 -5.36
N GLY A 400 -5.53 -2.26 -6.14
CA GLY A 400 -4.71 -1.93 -7.30
C GLY A 400 -5.55 -1.94 -8.59
N PRO A 401 -5.50 -2.97 -9.47
CA PRO A 401 -4.94 -4.33 -9.29
C PRO A 401 -3.42 -4.41 -9.41
N TRP A 402 -2.79 -3.39 -9.97
CA TRP A 402 -1.34 -3.28 -10.16
C TRP A 402 -0.65 -2.94 -8.83
N ALA A 403 -0.70 -3.88 -7.92
CA ALA A 403 -0.10 -3.89 -6.60
C ALA A 403 0.20 -5.36 -6.25
N ARG A 404 0.52 -5.66 -5.00
CA ARG A 404 0.75 -7.03 -4.56
C ARG A 404 0.57 -7.20 -3.07
N ASP A 405 0.29 -8.41 -2.64
CA ASP A 405 0.51 -8.87 -1.28
C ASP A 405 1.99 -9.23 -1.04
N GLY A 406 2.42 -9.13 0.19
CA GLY A 406 3.79 -9.41 0.62
C GLY A 406 3.84 -10.29 1.86
N TYR A 407 5.05 -10.81 2.14
CA TYR A 407 5.36 -11.58 3.32
C TYR A 407 5.65 -10.64 4.50
N GLY A 408 5.16 -10.99 5.69
CA GLY A 408 5.41 -10.22 6.89
C GLY A 408 4.19 -10.15 7.82
N PHE A 409 4.34 -9.39 8.92
CA PHE A 409 3.24 -9.11 9.82
C PHE A 409 2.12 -8.34 9.10
N ASN A 410 0.92 -8.90 9.16
CA ASN A 410 -0.26 -8.30 8.57
C ASN A 410 -1.40 -8.33 9.59
N SER A 411 -1.91 -7.17 10.01
CA SER A 411 -2.96 -7.06 11.02
C SER A 411 -4.24 -7.82 10.64
N TYR A 412 -4.62 -7.82 9.36
CA TYR A 412 -5.80 -8.56 8.89
C TYR A 412 -5.58 -10.08 8.96
N HIS A 413 -4.40 -10.57 8.56
CA HIS A 413 -4.05 -11.98 8.69
C HIS A 413 -4.08 -12.42 10.15
N GLN A 414 -3.46 -11.65 11.04
CA GLN A 414 -3.42 -11.97 12.49
C GLN A 414 -4.80 -11.93 13.12
N TRP A 415 -5.58 -10.90 12.80
CA TRP A 415 -6.93 -10.74 13.31
C TRP A 415 -7.84 -11.90 12.90
N LEU A 416 -7.95 -12.16 11.60
CA LEU A 416 -8.83 -13.17 11.04
C LEU A 416 -8.42 -14.58 11.48
N ALA A 417 -7.10 -14.88 11.51
CA ALA A 417 -6.58 -16.14 12.02
C ALA A 417 -6.95 -16.35 13.51
N ASN A 418 -6.80 -15.30 14.33
CA ASN A 418 -7.20 -15.36 15.74
C ASN A 418 -8.71 -15.57 15.92
N ARG A 419 -9.54 -15.13 14.96
CA ARG A 419 -11.00 -15.36 14.94
C ARG A 419 -11.36 -16.77 14.48
N GLY A 420 -10.40 -17.58 14.07
CA GLY A 420 -10.57 -18.99 13.70
C GLY A 420 -10.67 -19.24 12.19
N TYR A 421 -10.25 -18.30 11.38
CA TYR A 421 -10.24 -18.42 9.92
C TYR A 421 -8.85 -18.72 9.39
N ALA A 422 -8.72 -19.61 8.41
CA ALA A 422 -7.58 -19.56 7.51
C ALA A 422 -7.68 -18.27 6.69
N VAL A 423 -6.56 -17.59 6.48
CA VAL A 423 -6.50 -16.35 5.69
C VAL A 423 -5.59 -16.56 4.49
N MET A 424 -6.15 -16.42 3.30
CA MET A 424 -5.42 -16.59 2.05
C MET A 424 -5.39 -15.28 1.27
N SER A 425 -4.19 -14.84 0.91
CA SER A 425 -3.94 -13.74 -0.02
C SER A 425 -3.27 -14.27 -1.28
N VAL A 426 -3.82 -13.92 -2.44
CA VAL A 426 -3.36 -14.43 -3.74
C VAL A 426 -2.86 -13.26 -4.58
N ASN A 427 -1.62 -13.34 -5.05
CA ASN A 427 -1.18 -12.46 -6.12
C ASN A 427 -1.71 -13.03 -7.44
N PHE A 428 -2.92 -12.59 -7.80
CA PHE A 428 -3.58 -12.92 -9.07
C PHE A 428 -2.85 -12.21 -10.22
N ARG A 429 -3.05 -12.70 -11.46
CA ARG A 429 -2.49 -12.01 -12.65
C ARG A 429 -2.83 -10.52 -12.64
N GLY A 430 -1.89 -9.69 -13.05
CA GLY A 430 -1.96 -8.23 -12.90
C GLY A 430 -1.24 -7.70 -11.67
N SER A 431 -0.93 -8.56 -10.68
CA SER A 431 -0.11 -8.16 -9.54
C SER A 431 1.31 -7.82 -9.99
N THR A 432 1.94 -6.83 -9.32
CA THR A 432 3.25 -6.31 -9.68
C THR A 432 4.40 -7.08 -9.02
N GLY A 433 5.60 -6.96 -9.60
CA GLY A 433 6.81 -7.54 -9.06
C GLY A 433 7.18 -8.92 -9.64
N PHE A 434 6.37 -9.48 -10.53
CA PHE A 434 6.54 -10.81 -11.12
C PHE A 434 6.80 -10.77 -12.64
N GLY A 435 7.26 -9.62 -13.14
CA GLY A 435 7.51 -9.39 -14.55
C GLY A 435 6.29 -8.86 -15.32
N LYS A 436 6.57 -8.31 -16.49
CA LYS A 436 5.54 -7.68 -17.34
C LYS A 436 4.54 -8.67 -17.94
N ASP A 437 4.95 -9.92 -18.18
CA ASP A 437 4.05 -10.95 -18.72
C ASP A 437 2.93 -11.28 -17.72
N PHE A 438 3.25 -11.29 -16.42
CA PHE A 438 2.28 -11.50 -15.34
C PHE A 438 1.28 -10.34 -15.24
N ILE A 439 1.75 -9.10 -15.43
CA ILE A 439 0.89 -7.92 -15.48
C ILE A 439 0.00 -7.96 -16.71
N SER A 440 0.58 -8.17 -17.91
CA SER A 440 -0.13 -8.15 -19.18
C SER A 440 -1.13 -9.32 -19.33
N ALA A 441 -0.93 -10.42 -18.61
CA ALA A 441 -1.89 -11.51 -18.54
C ALA A 441 -3.27 -11.10 -17.99
N ALA A 442 -3.35 -9.94 -17.35
CA ALA A 442 -4.57 -9.36 -16.80
C ALA A 442 -5.24 -8.33 -17.74
N ASP A 443 -4.60 -7.97 -18.85
CA ASP A 443 -5.15 -6.96 -19.76
C ASP A 443 -6.47 -7.44 -20.33
N LEU A 444 -7.52 -6.62 -20.15
CA LEU A 444 -8.91 -6.90 -20.53
C LEU A 444 -9.53 -8.14 -19.84
N GLU A 445 -8.99 -8.54 -18.68
CA GLU A 445 -9.41 -9.75 -17.95
C GLU A 445 -10.08 -9.48 -16.59
N TRP A 446 -10.45 -8.22 -16.30
CA TRP A 446 -11.23 -7.90 -15.11
C TRP A 446 -12.54 -8.71 -15.08
N GLY A 447 -12.82 -9.39 -13.98
CA GLY A 447 -14.00 -10.24 -13.83
C GLY A 447 -13.99 -11.54 -14.68
N LYS A 448 -12.88 -11.85 -15.33
CA LYS A 448 -12.62 -13.08 -16.10
C LYS A 448 -11.45 -13.85 -15.52
N LYS A 449 -10.31 -13.93 -16.23
CA LYS A 449 -9.15 -14.72 -15.75
C LYS A 449 -8.57 -14.21 -14.42
N MET A 450 -8.63 -12.90 -14.16
CA MET A 450 -8.24 -12.37 -12.85
C MET A 450 -9.14 -12.90 -11.73
N HIS A 451 -10.45 -13.03 -11.99
CA HIS A 451 -11.39 -13.65 -11.08
C HIS A 451 -11.17 -15.17 -11.01
N ASP A 452 -10.92 -15.83 -12.16
CA ASP A 452 -10.63 -17.26 -12.23
C ASP A 452 -9.44 -17.64 -11.34
N ASP A 453 -8.39 -16.83 -11.28
CA ASP A 453 -7.23 -17.06 -10.40
C ASP A 453 -7.63 -17.13 -8.92
N LEU A 454 -8.57 -16.28 -8.49
CA LEU A 454 -9.10 -16.28 -7.13
C LEU A 454 -9.93 -17.55 -6.84
N ILE A 455 -10.76 -17.96 -7.81
CA ILE A 455 -11.55 -19.19 -7.71
C ILE A 455 -10.65 -20.44 -7.69
N ASP A 456 -9.58 -20.44 -8.48
CA ASP A 456 -8.59 -21.53 -8.50
C ASP A 456 -7.88 -21.65 -7.13
N ALA A 457 -7.57 -20.54 -6.50
CA ALA A 457 -7.01 -20.54 -5.14
C ALA A 457 -7.98 -21.09 -4.09
N VAL A 458 -9.26 -20.74 -4.18
CA VAL A 458 -10.31 -21.31 -3.31
C VAL A 458 -10.40 -22.83 -3.51
N ASN A 459 -10.45 -23.29 -4.78
CA ASN A 459 -10.52 -24.71 -5.10
C ASN A 459 -9.26 -25.47 -4.63
N TRP A 460 -8.09 -24.85 -4.76
CA TRP A 460 -6.85 -25.41 -4.24
C TRP A 460 -6.92 -25.59 -2.70
N ALA A 461 -7.38 -24.57 -1.97
CA ALA A 461 -7.52 -24.66 -0.51
C ALA A 461 -8.52 -25.74 -0.07
N ILE A 462 -9.65 -25.88 -0.80
CA ILE A 462 -10.63 -26.97 -0.56
C ILE A 462 -9.97 -28.32 -0.84
N GLY A 463 -9.28 -28.44 -1.98
CA GLY A 463 -8.60 -29.70 -2.37
C GLY A 463 -7.49 -30.12 -1.41
N LYS A 464 -6.84 -29.17 -0.72
CA LYS A 464 -5.85 -29.42 0.33
C LYS A 464 -6.45 -29.72 1.70
N GLY A 465 -7.77 -29.60 1.87
CA GLY A 465 -8.43 -29.78 3.14
C GLY A 465 -8.29 -28.63 4.12
N ILE A 466 -7.83 -27.46 3.64
CA ILE A 466 -7.69 -26.26 4.47
C ILE A 466 -9.06 -25.72 4.85
N THR A 467 -10.00 -25.70 3.92
CA THR A 467 -11.36 -25.24 4.12
C THR A 467 -12.38 -26.12 3.40
N SER A 468 -13.67 -25.82 3.53
CA SER A 468 -14.76 -26.51 2.83
C SER A 468 -15.56 -25.56 1.96
N LYS A 469 -16.25 -26.09 0.95
CA LYS A 469 -16.95 -25.35 -0.11
C LYS A 469 -17.86 -24.22 0.42
N ASP A 470 -18.60 -24.46 1.51
CA ASP A 470 -19.59 -23.51 2.03
C ASP A 470 -19.05 -22.60 3.14
N LYS A 471 -17.73 -22.59 3.34
CA LYS A 471 -17.05 -21.90 4.45
C LYS A 471 -15.95 -20.94 3.98
N VAL A 472 -16.13 -20.31 2.84
CA VAL A 472 -15.19 -19.31 2.31
C VAL A 472 -15.90 -17.96 2.16
N ALA A 473 -15.35 -16.91 2.78
CA ALA A 473 -15.73 -15.52 2.51
C ALA A 473 -14.69 -14.85 1.60
N ILE A 474 -15.10 -13.85 0.84
CA ILE A 474 -14.21 -12.96 0.08
C ILE A 474 -14.25 -11.57 0.66
N MET A 475 -13.09 -10.95 0.83
CA MET A 475 -12.94 -9.61 1.41
C MET A 475 -11.81 -8.87 0.72
N GLY A 476 -11.99 -7.57 0.47
CA GLY A 476 -10.91 -6.75 -0.05
C GLY A 476 -11.26 -5.28 -0.21
N GLY A 477 -10.22 -4.47 -0.42
CA GLY A 477 -10.35 -3.03 -0.62
C GLY A 477 -10.09 -2.60 -2.07
N SER A 478 -10.76 -1.56 -2.53
CA SER A 478 -10.57 -0.99 -3.87
C SER A 478 -10.82 -2.05 -4.96
N TYR A 479 -9.79 -2.40 -5.77
CA TYR A 479 -9.92 -3.55 -6.67
C TYR A 479 -10.35 -4.83 -5.93
N GLY A 480 -9.86 -5.07 -4.70
CA GLY A 480 -10.30 -6.20 -3.87
C GLY A 480 -11.78 -6.14 -3.50
N GLY A 481 -12.34 -4.94 -3.37
CA GLY A 481 -13.79 -4.72 -3.22
C GLY A 481 -14.55 -5.06 -4.51
N TYR A 482 -14.04 -4.62 -5.66
CA TYR A 482 -14.56 -5.08 -6.96
C TYR A 482 -14.51 -6.60 -7.08
N ALA A 483 -13.39 -7.24 -6.70
CA ALA A 483 -13.26 -8.69 -6.71
C ALA A 483 -14.28 -9.38 -5.80
N THR A 484 -14.59 -8.79 -4.65
CA THR A 484 -15.66 -9.25 -3.75
C THR A 484 -17.02 -9.20 -4.45
N LEU A 485 -17.35 -8.06 -5.07
CA LEU A 485 -18.61 -7.90 -5.82
C LEU A 485 -18.68 -8.85 -7.01
N ALA A 486 -17.58 -9.02 -7.76
CA ALA A 486 -17.47 -9.98 -8.85
C ALA A 486 -17.70 -11.42 -8.36
N GLY A 487 -17.15 -11.78 -7.21
CA GLY A 487 -17.34 -13.08 -6.59
C GLY A 487 -18.81 -13.38 -6.28
N LEU A 488 -19.52 -12.40 -5.72
CA LEU A 488 -20.94 -12.59 -5.35
C LEU A 488 -21.90 -12.48 -6.55
N THR A 489 -21.48 -11.84 -7.65
CA THR A 489 -22.33 -11.67 -8.86
C THR A 489 -22.05 -12.70 -9.94
N PHE A 490 -20.77 -12.99 -10.25
CA PHE A 490 -20.37 -13.86 -11.35
C PHE A 490 -20.23 -15.33 -10.94
N THR A 491 -19.91 -15.57 -9.66
CA THR A 491 -19.81 -16.92 -9.06
C THR A 491 -20.57 -17.01 -7.74
N PRO A 492 -21.90 -16.79 -7.75
CA PRO A 492 -22.71 -16.56 -6.55
C PRO A 492 -22.74 -17.75 -5.57
N ASP A 493 -22.40 -18.95 -6.04
CA ASP A 493 -22.39 -20.19 -5.22
C ASP A 493 -21.01 -20.48 -4.58
N THR A 494 -19.98 -19.67 -4.86
CA THR A 494 -18.61 -19.96 -4.39
C THR A 494 -18.37 -19.48 -2.96
N PHE A 495 -18.87 -18.30 -2.63
CA PHE A 495 -18.59 -17.64 -1.35
C PHE A 495 -19.82 -17.67 -0.42
N ALA A 496 -19.59 -17.83 0.87
CA ALA A 496 -20.61 -17.77 1.90
C ALA A 496 -21.10 -16.34 2.16
N CYS A 497 -20.22 -15.34 2.02
CA CYS A 497 -20.50 -13.91 2.15
C CYS A 497 -19.33 -13.10 1.59
N GLY A 498 -19.51 -11.78 1.49
CA GLY A 498 -18.50 -10.85 1.02
C GLY A 498 -18.42 -9.56 1.83
N VAL A 499 -17.20 -8.99 1.90
CA VAL A 499 -16.94 -7.68 2.50
C VAL A 499 -16.23 -6.82 1.46
N ASP A 500 -16.93 -5.82 0.97
CA ASP A 500 -16.44 -4.83 0.00
C ASP A 500 -16.04 -3.54 0.70
N ILE A 501 -14.79 -3.14 0.57
CA ILE A 501 -14.26 -1.89 1.11
C ILE A 501 -13.91 -0.98 -0.06
N VAL A 502 -14.63 0.12 -0.24
CA VAL A 502 -14.40 1.15 -1.28
C VAL A 502 -14.23 0.57 -2.70
N GLY A 503 -14.97 -0.50 -3.03
CA GLY A 503 -14.86 -1.19 -4.30
C GLY A 503 -15.76 -0.61 -5.38
N PRO A 504 -15.28 -0.48 -6.64
CA PRO A 504 -16.13 -0.04 -7.74
C PRO A 504 -17.12 -1.15 -8.15
N SER A 505 -18.38 -0.78 -8.33
CA SER A 505 -19.44 -1.69 -8.80
C SER A 505 -19.70 -1.61 -10.31
N ASN A 506 -19.27 -0.50 -10.92
CA ASN A 506 -19.48 -0.20 -12.34
C ASN A 506 -18.20 0.39 -12.96
N LEU A 507 -17.56 -0.36 -13.85
CA LEU A 507 -16.30 0.05 -14.47
C LEU A 507 -16.47 1.23 -15.45
N GLU A 508 -17.66 1.45 -16.00
CA GLU A 508 -17.97 2.60 -16.83
C GLU A 508 -17.96 3.90 -15.99
N THR A 509 -18.68 3.90 -14.86
CA THR A 509 -18.70 5.08 -13.97
C THR A 509 -17.38 5.30 -13.27
N LEU A 510 -16.65 4.22 -12.92
CA LEU A 510 -15.30 4.33 -12.40
C LEU A 510 -14.37 5.10 -13.34
N LEU A 511 -14.31 4.71 -14.63
CA LEU A 511 -13.47 5.38 -15.62
C LEU A 511 -13.92 6.82 -15.92
N ALA A 512 -15.22 7.10 -15.80
CA ALA A 512 -15.77 8.43 -16.01
C ALA A 512 -15.50 9.40 -14.85
N THR A 513 -15.13 8.91 -13.69
CA THR A 513 -14.99 9.68 -12.44
C THR A 513 -13.61 9.56 -11.80
N ILE A 514 -12.59 9.13 -12.54
CA ILE A 514 -11.21 9.12 -12.05
C ILE A 514 -10.77 10.52 -11.62
N PRO A 515 -9.88 10.64 -10.62
CA PRO A 515 -9.38 11.95 -10.21
C PRO A 515 -8.61 12.62 -11.37
N PRO A 516 -8.67 13.96 -11.50
CA PRO A 516 -8.07 14.68 -12.62
C PRO A 516 -6.59 14.35 -12.85
N TYR A 517 -5.82 14.15 -11.79
CA TYR A 517 -4.39 13.80 -11.87
C TYR A 517 -4.12 12.37 -12.41
N TRP A 518 -5.15 11.55 -12.65
CA TRP A 518 -5.06 10.28 -13.37
C TRP A 518 -5.43 10.39 -14.85
N GLU A 519 -6.10 11.48 -15.27
CA GLU A 519 -6.48 11.67 -16.68
C GLU A 519 -5.31 11.52 -17.66
N PRO A 520 -4.07 12.00 -17.38
CA PRO A 520 -2.96 11.77 -18.28
C PRO A 520 -2.68 10.30 -18.58
N MET A 521 -3.05 9.38 -17.66
CA MET A 521 -2.86 7.94 -17.80
C MET A 521 -4.06 7.21 -18.42
N ILE A 522 -5.09 7.93 -18.90
CA ILE A 522 -6.36 7.32 -19.32
C ILE A 522 -6.18 6.29 -20.45
N ALA A 523 -5.23 6.49 -21.36
CA ALA A 523 -4.95 5.53 -22.43
C ALA A 523 -4.55 4.16 -21.87
N GLN A 524 -3.76 4.12 -20.81
CA GLN A 524 -3.35 2.88 -20.14
C GLN A 524 -4.56 2.16 -19.51
N PHE A 525 -5.47 2.90 -18.86
CA PHE A 525 -6.70 2.33 -18.33
C PHE A 525 -7.59 1.74 -19.45
N HIS A 526 -7.73 2.47 -20.56
CA HIS A 526 -8.52 2.00 -21.70
C HIS A 526 -7.96 0.71 -22.32
N GLU A 527 -6.64 0.64 -22.49
CA GLU A 527 -5.99 -0.56 -23.05
C GLU A 527 -6.07 -1.77 -22.10
N ARG A 528 -6.00 -1.55 -20.79
CA ARG A 528 -5.98 -2.63 -19.80
C ARG A 528 -7.36 -3.04 -19.28
N MET A 529 -8.36 -2.16 -19.33
CA MET A 529 -9.69 -2.42 -18.76
C MET A 529 -10.78 -2.49 -19.85
N GLY A 530 -10.64 -1.70 -20.90
CA GLY A 530 -11.62 -1.50 -21.97
C GLY A 530 -11.87 -0.02 -22.22
N ASN A 531 -12.03 0.33 -23.49
CA ASN A 531 -12.20 1.72 -23.91
C ASN A 531 -13.70 2.08 -24.00
N PRO A 532 -14.25 2.92 -23.10
CA PRO A 532 -15.68 3.27 -23.11
C PRO A 532 -16.10 4.07 -24.34
N ASN A 533 -15.15 4.62 -25.12
CA ASN A 533 -15.41 5.39 -26.34
C ASN A 533 -15.63 4.50 -27.59
N THR A 534 -15.52 3.19 -27.43
CA THR A 534 -15.81 2.21 -28.49
C THR A 534 -17.01 1.36 -28.09
N PRO A 535 -17.87 0.94 -29.05
CA PRO A 535 -19.01 0.07 -28.74
C PRO A 535 -18.59 -1.25 -28.05
N GLU A 536 -17.50 -1.83 -28.51
CA GLU A 536 -16.95 -3.10 -28.01
C GLU A 536 -16.40 -2.94 -26.59
N GLY A 537 -15.65 -1.86 -26.33
CA GLY A 537 -15.08 -1.57 -25.01
C GLY A 537 -16.17 -1.23 -24.00
N LEU A 538 -17.18 -0.45 -24.40
CA LEU A 538 -18.31 -0.14 -23.53
C LEU A 538 -19.12 -1.40 -23.18
N ALA A 539 -19.36 -2.27 -24.15
CA ALA A 539 -20.05 -3.56 -23.93
C ALA A 539 -19.26 -4.44 -22.96
N MET A 540 -17.92 -4.49 -23.11
CA MET A 540 -17.01 -5.21 -22.22
C MET A 540 -17.08 -4.65 -20.79
N LEU A 541 -16.95 -3.34 -20.61
CA LEU A 541 -17.02 -2.71 -19.29
C LEU A 541 -18.34 -3.02 -18.58
N LYS A 542 -19.47 -2.99 -19.30
CA LYS A 542 -20.77 -3.38 -18.75
C LYS A 542 -20.84 -4.86 -18.37
N GLU A 543 -20.35 -5.76 -19.22
CA GLU A 543 -20.29 -7.20 -18.92
C GLU A 543 -19.47 -7.50 -17.67
N ARG A 544 -18.39 -6.72 -17.44
CA ARG A 544 -17.46 -6.91 -16.33
C ARG A 544 -17.85 -6.14 -15.07
N SER A 545 -18.93 -5.36 -15.09
CA SER A 545 -19.40 -4.56 -13.96
C SER A 545 -20.39 -5.36 -13.12
N PRO A 546 -20.08 -5.61 -11.83
CA PRO A 546 -20.97 -6.32 -10.91
C PRO A 546 -22.38 -5.73 -10.83
N LEU A 547 -22.51 -4.40 -10.96
CA LEU A 547 -23.78 -3.69 -10.90
C LEU A 547 -24.84 -4.29 -11.82
N TYR A 548 -24.49 -4.63 -13.08
CA TYR A 548 -25.45 -5.17 -14.04
C TYR A 548 -25.83 -6.63 -13.75
N SER A 549 -25.10 -7.30 -12.87
CA SER A 549 -25.35 -8.65 -12.39
C SER A 549 -25.76 -8.72 -10.93
N ALA A 550 -26.11 -7.58 -10.32
CA ALA A 550 -26.47 -7.50 -8.90
C ALA A 550 -27.62 -8.43 -8.50
N GLY A 551 -28.54 -8.74 -9.45
CA GLY A 551 -29.61 -9.70 -9.23
C GLY A 551 -29.18 -11.14 -8.98
N ASN A 552 -27.93 -11.50 -9.25
CA ASN A 552 -27.37 -12.81 -8.98
C ASN A 552 -26.87 -12.96 -7.53
N ILE A 553 -26.77 -11.87 -6.77
CA ILE A 553 -26.32 -11.91 -5.39
C ILE A 553 -27.37 -12.64 -4.55
N VAL A 554 -26.96 -13.74 -3.94
CA VAL A 554 -27.81 -14.60 -3.07
C VAL A 554 -27.17 -14.79 -1.70
N LYS A 555 -26.03 -14.16 -1.43
CA LYS A 555 -25.26 -14.26 -0.20
C LYS A 555 -25.13 -12.90 0.46
N PRO A 556 -24.96 -12.85 1.79
CA PRO A 556 -24.79 -11.59 2.53
C PRO A 556 -23.62 -10.77 2.02
N LEU A 557 -23.78 -9.44 1.95
CA LEU A 557 -22.77 -8.48 1.55
C LEU A 557 -22.71 -7.34 2.58
N LEU A 558 -21.48 -7.00 3.02
CA LEU A 558 -21.16 -5.80 3.78
C LEU A 558 -20.35 -4.86 2.90
N ILE A 559 -20.73 -3.58 2.87
CA ILE A 559 -20.02 -2.52 2.12
C ILE A 559 -19.58 -1.45 3.11
N GLY A 560 -18.31 -1.01 2.99
CA GLY A 560 -17.77 0.17 3.66
C GLY A 560 -17.27 1.19 2.66
N GLN A 561 -17.65 2.48 2.83
CA GLN A 561 -17.32 3.56 1.89
C GLN A 561 -16.94 4.84 2.63
N GLY A 562 -15.93 5.56 2.12
CA GLY A 562 -15.63 6.94 2.50
C GLY A 562 -16.34 7.93 1.58
N ALA A 563 -17.01 8.93 2.16
CA ALA A 563 -17.80 9.89 1.37
C ALA A 563 -16.94 10.83 0.51
N ASN A 564 -15.67 11.04 0.91
CA ASN A 564 -14.75 11.94 0.21
C ASN A 564 -13.77 11.19 -0.70
N ASP A 565 -14.02 9.92 -1.01
CA ASP A 565 -13.16 9.10 -1.84
C ASP A 565 -13.02 9.67 -3.27
N PRO A 566 -11.82 10.14 -3.67
CA PRO A 566 -11.62 10.72 -4.99
C PRO A 566 -11.30 9.67 -6.06
N ARG A 567 -10.99 8.43 -5.68
CA ARG A 567 -10.59 7.35 -6.59
C ARG A 567 -11.75 6.47 -6.98
N VAL A 568 -12.55 6.07 -5.99
CA VAL A 568 -13.77 5.28 -6.14
C VAL A 568 -14.88 6.04 -5.43
N ASN A 569 -15.61 6.84 -6.19
CA ASN A 569 -16.61 7.73 -5.64
C ASN A 569 -17.69 6.97 -4.88
N GLN A 570 -18.30 7.61 -3.88
CA GLN A 570 -19.39 7.06 -3.09
C GLN A 570 -20.51 6.47 -3.97
N ASP A 571 -20.76 7.06 -5.13
CA ASP A 571 -21.77 6.59 -6.09
C ASP A 571 -21.59 5.13 -6.50
N GLU A 572 -20.34 4.59 -6.46
CA GLU A 572 -20.09 3.18 -6.76
C GLU A 572 -20.74 2.24 -5.74
N SER A 573 -20.73 2.62 -4.47
CA SER A 573 -21.45 1.89 -3.41
C SER A 573 -22.95 2.15 -3.45
N ASP A 574 -23.37 3.41 -3.60
CA ASP A 574 -24.78 3.81 -3.62
C ASP A 574 -25.56 3.08 -4.71
N GLN A 575 -25.01 2.99 -5.94
CA GLN A 575 -25.72 2.40 -7.07
C GLN A 575 -25.93 0.88 -6.92
N ILE A 576 -24.96 0.12 -6.39
CA ILE A 576 -25.15 -1.32 -6.17
C ILE A 576 -26.08 -1.60 -4.99
N VAL A 577 -26.02 -0.80 -3.92
CA VAL A 577 -26.93 -0.89 -2.80
C VAL A 577 -28.37 -0.63 -3.25
N ALA A 578 -28.59 0.41 -4.07
CA ALA A 578 -29.90 0.70 -4.66
C ALA A 578 -30.43 -0.46 -5.51
N ALA A 579 -29.58 -1.06 -6.36
CA ALA A 579 -29.95 -2.21 -7.20
C ALA A 579 -30.30 -3.45 -6.36
N MET A 580 -29.59 -3.70 -5.26
CA MET A 580 -29.90 -4.79 -4.33
C MET A 580 -31.22 -4.56 -3.59
N LYS A 581 -31.46 -3.34 -3.12
CA LYS A 581 -32.71 -2.96 -2.44
C LYS A 581 -33.93 -3.11 -3.36
N GLU A 582 -33.84 -2.66 -4.61
CA GLU A 582 -34.91 -2.82 -5.60
C GLU A 582 -35.30 -4.28 -5.80
N LYS A 583 -34.33 -5.19 -5.70
CA LYS A 583 -34.52 -6.65 -5.83
C LYS A 583 -34.83 -7.35 -4.51
N GLY A 584 -34.90 -6.63 -3.39
CA GLY A 584 -35.11 -7.18 -2.06
C GLY A 584 -33.97 -8.05 -1.54
N ILE A 585 -32.73 -7.78 -1.99
CA ILE A 585 -31.53 -8.51 -1.58
C ILE A 585 -30.91 -7.81 -0.35
N PRO A 586 -30.67 -8.54 0.77
CA PRO A 586 -30.09 -7.97 1.97
C PRO A 586 -28.65 -7.46 1.74
N VAL A 587 -28.36 -6.23 2.21
CA VAL A 587 -27.04 -5.62 2.20
C VAL A 587 -26.86 -4.76 3.44
N THR A 588 -25.66 -4.77 4.03
CA THR A 588 -25.28 -3.81 5.07
C THR A 588 -24.32 -2.79 4.46
N TYR A 589 -24.63 -1.50 4.67
CA TYR A 589 -23.84 -0.40 4.11
C TYR A 589 -23.46 0.60 5.19
N VAL A 590 -22.15 0.78 5.37
CA VAL A 590 -21.53 1.70 6.34
C VAL A 590 -20.80 2.79 5.59
N LEU A 591 -21.19 4.05 5.80
CA LEU A 591 -20.60 5.24 5.21
C LEU A 591 -19.82 6.03 6.28
N TYR A 592 -18.67 6.57 5.91
CA TYR A 592 -17.87 7.45 6.76
C TYR A 592 -17.76 8.84 6.10
N PRO A 593 -18.46 9.88 6.63
CA PRO A 593 -18.53 11.19 5.99
C PRO A 593 -17.21 11.96 5.96
N ASP A 594 -16.27 11.60 6.81
CA ASP A 594 -14.96 12.25 6.98
C ASP A 594 -13.77 11.37 6.53
N GLU A 595 -14.04 10.32 5.75
CA GLU A 595 -13.03 9.43 5.18
C GLU A 595 -13.05 9.45 3.65
N GLY A 596 -11.92 9.02 3.06
CA GLY A 596 -11.71 8.90 1.63
C GLY A 596 -11.55 7.46 1.17
N HIS A 597 -10.46 7.19 0.43
CA HIS A 597 -10.15 5.84 -0.09
C HIS A 597 -9.55 4.94 1.00
N GLY A 598 -10.38 4.58 1.97
CA GLY A 598 -10.03 3.82 3.18
C GLY A 598 -10.28 4.62 4.46
N PHE A 599 -10.19 3.96 5.60
CA PHE A 599 -10.51 4.51 6.91
C PHE A 599 -9.24 4.79 7.70
N ALA A 600 -8.78 6.04 7.62
CA ALA A 600 -7.50 6.46 8.20
C ALA A 600 -7.58 6.78 9.70
N LYS A 601 -8.74 7.23 10.16
CA LYS A 601 -8.97 7.51 11.58
C LYS A 601 -9.11 6.18 12.34
N PRO A 602 -8.37 5.97 13.44
CA PRO A 602 -8.37 4.70 14.14
C PRO A 602 -9.76 4.30 14.66
N GLU A 603 -10.57 5.24 15.13
CA GLU A 603 -11.93 4.99 15.57
C GLU A 603 -12.82 4.46 14.44
N ASN A 604 -12.67 4.98 13.22
CA ASN A 604 -13.41 4.54 12.05
C ASN A 604 -12.95 3.15 11.59
N ASN A 605 -11.65 2.92 11.57
CA ASN A 605 -11.07 1.63 11.22
C ASN A 605 -11.49 0.53 12.21
N ILE A 606 -11.44 0.81 13.51
CA ILE A 606 -11.89 -0.13 14.56
C ILE A 606 -13.38 -0.40 14.43
N ALA A 607 -14.21 0.62 14.20
CA ALA A 607 -15.66 0.48 14.05
C ALA A 607 -16.01 -0.40 12.85
N PHE A 608 -15.39 -0.16 11.69
CA PHE A 608 -15.65 -0.98 10.51
C PHE A 608 -15.23 -2.43 10.72
N ASN A 609 -14.05 -2.66 11.34
CA ASN A 609 -13.60 -4.01 11.66
C ASN A 609 -14.47 -4.70 12.72
N ALA A 610 -15.09 -3.95 13.65
CA ALA A 610 -16.06 -4.50 14.59
C ALA A 610 -17.34 -4.99 13.88
N VAL A 611 -17.86 -4.22 12.93
CA VAL A 611 -18.99 -4.63 12.09
C VAL A 611 -18.61 -5.84 11.24
N THR A 612 -17.46 -5.79 10.58
CA THR A 612 -16.94 -6.88 9.74
C THR A 612 -16.77 -8.19 10.51
N GLU A 613 -16.23 -8.15 11.71
CA GLU A 613 -15.99 -9.32 12.55
C GLU A 613 -17.30 -10.04 12.91
N ASN A 614 -18.32 -9.27 13.32
CA ASN A 614 -19.62 -9.82 13.68
C ASN A 614 -20.40 -10.29 12.43
N PHE A 615 -20.22 -9.64 11.30
CA PHE A 615 -20.75 -10.08 10.01
C PHE A 615 -20.13 -11.42 9.58
N LEU A 616 -18.79 -11.55 9.59
CA LEU A 616 -18.09 -12.79 9.24
C LEU A 616 -18.43 -13.94 10.21
N ALA A 617 -18.52 -13.66 11.51
CA ALA A 617 -18.92 -14.67 12.50
C ALA A 617 -20.32 -15.23 12.23
N THR A 618 -21.23 -14.41 11.74
CA THR A 618 -22.59 -14.83 11.37
C THR A 618 -22.57 -15.77 10.16
N CYS A 619 -21.80 -15.48 9.13
CA CYS A 619 -21.81 -16.30 7.91
C CYS A 619 -20.84 -17.49 7.94
N LEU A 620 -19.70 -17.40 8.64
CA LEU A 620 -18.67 -18.44 8.69
C LEU A 620 -18.66 -19.23 10.00
N GLY A 621 -19.14 -18.64 11.11
CA GLY A 621 -19.19 -19.28 12.43
C GLY A 621 -17.89 -19.16 13.23
N GLY A 622 -17.06 -18.14 12.99
CA GLY A 622 -15.87 -17.84 13.77
C GLY A 622 -16.19 -17.13 15.09
N ARG A 623 -15.14 -16.79 15.84
CA ARG A 623 -15.24 -16.01 17.08
C ARG A 623 -15.36 -14.52 16.76
N SER A 624 -15.93 -13.75 17.67
CA SER A 624 -15.99 -12.28 17.56
C SER A 624 -15.96 -11.61 18.92
N GLU A 625 -15.39 -10.42 18.98
CA GLU A 625 -15.66 -9.47 20.07
C GLU A 625 -17.01 -8.79 19.81
N PRO A 626 -17.75 -8.39 20.84
CA PRO A 626 -18.91 -7.51 20.70
C PRO A 626 -18.53 -6.20 19.96
N ILE A 627 -19.48 -5.57 19.30
CA ILE A 627 -19.26 -4.24 18.69
C ILE A 627 -18.89 -3.22 19.78
N GLY A 628 -19.64 -3.20 20.88
CA GLY A 628 -19.20 -2.59 22.14
C GLY A 628 -18.98 -1.08 22.12
N GLY A 629 -19.89 -0.33 21.51
CA GLY A 629 -19.82 1.14 21.44
C GLY A 629 -18.83 1.69 20.42
N THR A 630 -18.16 0.84 19.64
CA THR A 630 -17.15 1.29 18.66
C THR A 630 -17.76 2.07 17.50
N VAL A 631 -18.98 1.70 17.09
CA VAL A 631 -19.71 2.41 16.02
C VAL A 631 -20.17 3.78 16.53
N ALA A 632 -20.72 3.83 17.73
CA ALA A 632 -21.14 5.11 18.37
C ALA A 632 -19.96 6.06 18.65
N SER A 633 -18.74 5.51 18.84
CA SER A 633 -17.52 6.30 19.05
C SER A 633 -16.83 6.76 17.75
N SER A 634 -17.37 6.36 16.60
CA SER A 634 -16.83 6.68 15.26
C SER A 634 -17.72 7.70 14.54
N THR A 635 -17.37 8.03 13.31
CA THR A 635 -18.21 8.84 12.43
C THR A 635 -19.08 7.98 11.50
N ALA A 636 -19.18 6.67 11.76
CA ALA A 636 -19.93 5.75 10.92
C ALA A 636 -21.42 6.08 10.83
N GLU A 637 -21.92 6.12 9.62
CA GLU A 637 -23.35 6.18 9.31
C GLU A 637 -23.79 4.80 8.78
N ILE A 638 -24.71 4.13 9.45
CA ILE A 638 -25.28 2.88 8.96
C ILE A 638 -26.43 3.25 8.01
N VAL A 639 -26.11 3.28 6.73
CA VAL A 639 -27.05 3.70 5.69
C VAL A 639 -28.14 2.64 5.46
N GLU A 640 -27.76 1.36 5.54
CA GLU A 640 -28.67 0.24 5.27
C GLU A 640 -28.24 -1.00 6.07
N GLY A 641 -29.22 -1.84 6.45
CA GLY A 641 -29.01 -3.23 6.80
C GLY A 641 -28.40 -3.51 8.18
N ALA A 642 -28.59 -2.62 9.18
CA ALA A 642 -28.10 -2.84 10.54
C ALA A 642 -28.56 -4.21 11.12
N GLN A 643 -29.78 -4.62 10.81
CA GLN A 643 -30.40 -5.87 11.28
C GLN A 643 -29.71 -7.14 10.77
N TYR A 644 -28.86 -7.03 9.78
CA TYR A 644 -28.13 -8.20 9.22
C TYR A 644 -26.80 -8.48 9.92
N VAL A 645 -26.37 -7.58 10.82
CA VAL A 645 -25.13 -7.75 11.60
C VAL A 645 -25.48 -7.79 13.08
N LYS A 646 -25.10 -8.88 13.74
CA LYS A 646 -25.40 -9.09 15.15
C LYS A 646 -24.82 -7.96 16.02
N GLY A 647 -25.70 -7.34 16.83
CA GLY A 647 -25.33 -6.27 17.76
C GLY A 647 -25.22 -4.88 17.12
N LEU A 648 -25.42 -4.74 15.80
CA LEU A 648 -25.30 -3.43 15.15
C LEU A 648 -26.54 -2.55 15.39
N GLU A 649 -27.76 -3.14 15.43
CA GLU A 649 -28.98 -2.38 15.77
C GLU A 649 -28.96 -1.84 17.21
N ASP A 650 -28.33 -2.58 18.12
CA ASP A 650 -28.22 -2.17 19.52
C ASP A 650 -27.41 -0.88 19.66
N GLU A 651 -26.35 -0.74 18.86
CA GLU A 651 -25.49 0.47 18.80
C GLU A 651 -26.19 1.72 18.28
N LEU A 652 -27.29 1.56 17.54
CA LEU A 652 -28.07 2.68 16.98
C LEU A 652 -29.22 3.10 17.90
N SER A 653 -29.49 2.34 18.96
CA SER A 653 -30.62 2.55 19.87
C SER A 653 -30.24 3.37 21.10
N ASP A 654 -28.95 3.56 21.35
CA ASP A 654 -28.37 4.32 22.45
C ASP A 654 -27.94 5.73 22.00
#